data_3a580679ca4733da506532c6b69353ba
#
_entry.id   3a580679ca4733da506532c6b69353ba
#
_cell.length_a   1.000
_cell.length_b   1.000
_cell.length_c   1.000
_cell.angle_alpha   90.00
_cell.angle_beta   90.00
_cell.angle_gamma   90.00
#
_symmetry.space_group_name_H-M   'P 1'
#
loop_
_entity.id
_entity.type
_entity.pdbx_description
1 polymer ?
#
loop_
_entity_poly.entity_id
_entity_poly.type
_entity_poly.pdbx_seq_one_letter_code
_entity_poly.pdbx_strand_id
1 'polypeptide(L)'
;MKKRALLFGIAIIVLATVAASVQTPARPADDPVVGKIIELGTADNRVMVWNDYASNRFGGRESGTNAYNDAAEWAAWQFKQWGLEAELDEAGEVPVGFNRGPWFGKMVVPAEKALHFGTPSFTAGTKGVQRGPVAVLKTDPFSIPGRNATPENVEKKRAAVEAALAEVRANPAAFKGAWVLIPGESTGFARDGRRGTPEYSDAKLIPPLTAALVEAGALGTIQSSKAEPFRILDGYVESWDKLPVLPDIKLAEGQYKEIMGLAEKGDRVELEFDIRNWFKMGPVNYHNVVATLRGTEFPDEYIVLGGHFDCFSAATGGVDDGSGFAPMMEALRLIAAAGGRPKRSIVVILFAAEEIGLVGSQAWLKKRPEIASRISMMINRDGSPSAITGAVVPETWLADFRKITAPLAALDPKWPFKLERGVPRAHSTSPGGTDSSSFEMLSVPTLSFRTQSDYPYNHAWHTLYDLYSELVPYTAQQQHSALVTAVVAYGAANLAKPLPSEGVYLADGLYADIAIGTADAPGHIMTTLDFVNVPLQTANFIRIVEGKQGAAAGGRPGGPMGGGQRPAVPPIGTVDLRDGLIAGLVVSDVQKSAAVPSLPLAANPALKHDAAGVLGVSGPNAFYLTLQKRAGLDRKTTAIGKTIAGLDLLRKVKKGDAIRSIRIVRVGQAARDFKTDDEAFQKLLETKK
;
A
#
# COMPACT_ATOMS: atom_id res chain seq x y z
N MET A 1 95.95 -10.79 12.17
CA MET A 1 95.94 -9.31 12.23
C MET A 1 94.63 -8.80 11.61
N LYS A 2 93.92 -8.04 12.29
CA LYS A 2 92.49 -7.59 12.11
C LYS A 2 92.32 -6.69 10.93
N LYS A 3 91.23 -6.81 10.14
CA LYS A 3 90.55 -5.72 9.43
C LYS A 3 89.03 -5.88 9.57
N ARG A 4 88.46 -4.88 10.22
CA ARG A 4 87.03 -4.69 10.35
C ARG A 4 86.47 -4.12 9.03
N ALA A 5 85.41 -4.72 8.50
CA ALA A 5 84.62 -4.10 7.42
C ALA A 5 83.30 -3.64 8.07
N LEU A 6 83.01 -2.36 7.88
CA LEU A 6 81.83 -1.62 8.34
C LEU A 6 80.75 -1.74 7.25
N LEU A 7 79.67 -2.43 7.51
CA LEU A 7 78.48 -2.47 6.61
C LEU A 7 77.49 -1.40 7.07
N PHE A 8 77.30 -0.37 6.20
CA PHE A 8 76.20 0.55 6.32
C PHE A 8 74.90 -0.07 5.79
N GLY A 9 73.96 -0.35 6.65
CA GLY A 9 72.64 -0.76 6.28
C GLY A 9 71.73 0.48 6.13
N ILE A 10 71.25 0.75 4.92
CA ILE A 10 70.26 1.77 4.66
C ILE A 10 68.87 1.16 4.96
N ALA A 11 68.24 1.59 6.05
CA ALA A 11 66.88 1.27 6.38
C ALA A 11 65.99 2.23 5.59
N ILE A 12 65.27 1.72 4.58
CA ILE A 12 64.19 2.46 3.92
C ILE A 12 62.94 2.33 4.81
N ILE A 13 62.58 3.40 5.52
CA ILE A 13 61.30 3.54 6.23
C ILE A 13 60.23 3.90 5.18
N VAL A 14 59.42 2.93 4.78
CA VAL A 14 58.18 3.16 4.02
C VAL A 14 57.15 3.70 5.02
N LEU A 15 56.92 5.02 5.03
CA LEU A 15 55.76 5.61 5.69
C LEU A 15 54.49 5.26 4.86
N ALA A 16 53.79 4.25 5.30
CA ALA A 16 52.43 4.03 4.88
C ALA A 16 51.54 5.08 5.55
N THR A 17 51.20 6.16 4.84
CA THR A 17 50.14 7.09 5.26
C THR A 17 48.81 6.38 5.13
N VAL A 18 48.34 5.78 6.22
CA VAL A 18 46.95 5.41 6.39
C VAL A 18 46.19 6.74 6.45
N ALA A 19 45.54 7.12 5.37
CA ALA A 19 44.53 8.15 5.38
C ALA A 19 43.37 7.61 6.21
N ALA A 20 43.40 7.82 7.54
CA ALA A 20 42.23 7.72 8.37
C ALA A 20 41.27 8.79 7.87
N SER A 21 40.20 8.39 7.20
CA SER A 21 39.07 9.25 6.97
C SER A 21 38.58 9.71 8.36
N VAL A 22 38.95 10.92 8.74
CA VAL A 22 38.35 11.57 9.90
C VAL A 22 36.90 11.77 9.56
N GLN A 23 36.05 10.81 9.99
CA GLN A 23 34.64 11.04 10.07
C GLN A 23 34.46 12.27 10.96
N THR A 24 34.06 13.38 10.36
CA THR A 24 33.63 14.55 11.12
C THR A 24 32.52 14.05 12.06
N PRO A 25 32.66 14.17 13.39
CA PRO A 25 31.58 13.77 14.28
C PRO A 25 30.32 14.51 13.88
N ALA A 26 29.19 13.79 13.80
CA ALA A 26 27.90 14.37 13.53
C ALA A 26 27.75 15.62 14.41
N ARG A 27 27.42 16.76 13.79
CA ARG A 27 27.12 17.98 14.54
C ARG A 27 26.00 17.61 15.51
N PRO A 28 26.14 17.91 16.82
CA PRO A 28 25.03 17.73 17.75
C PRO A 28 23.80 18.42 17.18
N ALA A 29 22.62 17.79 17.29
CA ALA A 29 21.39 18.43 16.89
C ALA A 29 21.31 19.80 17.60
N ASP A 30 21.04 20.87 16.85
CA ASP A 30 20.95 22.23 17.43
C ASP A 30 19.82 22.30 18.48
N ASP A 31 18.85 21.40 18.42
CA ASP A 31 17.77 21.21 19.39
C ASP A 31 18.14 20.07 20.37
N PRO A 32 18.28 20.36 21.67
CA PRO A 32 18.65 19.35 22.67
C PRO A 32 17.61 18.22 22.81
N VAL A 33 16.33 18.47 22.52
CA VAL A 33 15.28 17.45 22.53
C VAL A 33 15.49 16.48 21.39
N VAL A 34 15.84 16.96 20.19
CA VAL A 34 16.16 16.08 19.05
C VAL A 34 17.38 15.21 19.35
N GLY A 35 18.42 15.79 19.98
CA GLY A 35 19.58 15.04 20.47
C GLY A 35 19.16 13.93 21.44
N LYS A 36 18.25 14.23 22.36
CA LYS A 36 17.74 13.25 23.35
C LYS A 36 16.84 12.19 22.72
N ILE A 37 16.03 12.54 21.72
CA ILE A 37 15.25 11.57 20.92
C ILE A 37 16.19 10.57 20.26
N ILE A 38 17.29 11.04 19.65
CA ILE A 38 18.28 10.17 18.98
C ILE A 38 18.98 9.26 20.01
N GLU A 39 19.38 9.82 21.16
CA GLU A 39 20.00 9.03 22.23
C GLU A 39 19.06 7.91 22.72
N LEU A 40 17.82 8.25 23.08
CA LEU A 40 16.83 7.28 23.54
C LEU A 40 16.45 6.27 22.46
N GLY A 41 16.25 6.73 21.22
CA GLY A 41 15.90 5.86 20.10
C GLY A 41 17.01 4.87 19.73
N THR A 42 18.25 5.18 20.11
CA THR A 42 19.39 4.28 19.92
C THR A 42 19.59 3.34 21.12
N ALA A 43 19.44 3.85 22.36
CA ALA A 43 19.78 3.11 23.56
C ALA A 43 18.60 2.39 24.25
N ASP A 44 17.36 2.90 24.10
CA ASP A 44 16.13 2.40 24.74
C ASP A 44 14.94 2.40 23.77
N ASN A 45 15.15 1.87 22.57
CA ASN A 45 14.07 1.74 21.58
C ASN A 45 13.26 0.49 21.88
N ARG A 46 11.96 0.67 22.08
CA ARG A 46 11.03 -0.38 22.51
C ARG A 46 10.00 -0.76 21.46
N VAL A 47 10.21 -0.40 20.20
CA VAL A 47 9.26 -0.69 19.10
C VAL A 47 8.83 -2.15 19.07
N MET A 48 9.79 -3.06 19.23
CA MET A 48 9.53 -4.50 19.22
C MET A 48 8.71 -4.96 20.43
N VAL A 49 8.86 -4.28 21.60
CA VAL A 49 8.06 -4.59 22.79
C VAL A 49 6.58 -4.28 22.56
N TRP A 50 6.28 -3.17 21.88
CA TRP A 50 4.90 -2.79 21.60
C TRP A 50 4.24 -3.75 20.63
N ASN A 51 4.95 -4.15 19.58
CA ASN A 51 4.47 -5.13 18.63
C ASN A 51 4.30 -6.51 19.28
N ASP A 52 5.33 -6.99 20.02
CA ASP A 52 5.26 -8.28 20.72
C ASP A 52 4.03 -8.34 21.65
N TYR A 53 3.85 -7.27 22.44
CA TYR A 53 2.73 -7.22 23.38
C TYR A 53 1.38 -7.25 22.66
N ALA A 54 1.20 -6.40 21.62
CA ALA A 54 -0.04 -6.35 20.87
C ALA A 54 -0.33 -7.68 20.13
N SER A 55 0.69 -8.27 19.50
CA SER A 55 0.53 -9.47 18.68
C SER A 55 0.42 -10.75 19.51
N ASN A 56 1.32 -10.95 20.48
CA ASN A 56 1.42 -12.21 21.21
C ASN A 56 0.58 -12.25 22.48
N ARG A 57 0.26 -11.09 23.11
CA ARG A 57 -0.58 -11.05 24.29
C ARG A 57 -2.05 -11.17 23.96
N PHE A 58 -2.51 -10.49 22.92
CA PHE A 58 -3.92 -10.44 22.54
C PHE A 58 -4.26 -11.35 21.36
N GLY A 59 -3.30 -11.63 20.48
CA GLY A 59 -3.50 -12.46 19.30
C GLY A 59 -4.07 -11.67 18.12
N GLY A 60 -4.86 -12.32 17.29
CA GLY A 60 -5.45 -11.72 16.09
C GLY A 60 -6.45 -10.63 16.42
N ARG A 61 -6.10 -9.39 16.13
CA ARG A 61 -6.83 -8.17 16.51
C ARG A 61 -7.83 -7.75 15.44
N GLU A 62 -8.72 -8.64 15.05
CA GLU A 62 -9.75 -8.29 14.07
C GLU A 62 -10.84 -7.43 14.70
N SER A 63 -11.26 -6.37 14.02
CA SER A 63 -12.31 -5.47 14.51
C SER A 63 -13.62 -6.22 14.76
N GLY A 64 -14.17 -6.08 15.96
CA GLY A 64 -15.35 -6.84 16.42
C GLY A 64 -15.00 -8.12 17.21
N THR A 65 -13.71 -8.36 17.50
CA THR A 65 -13.25 -9.41 18.41
C THR A 65 -12.94 -8.87 19.80
N ASN A 66 -12.93 -9.72 20.81
CA ASN A 66 -12.45 -9.34 22.13
C ASN A 66 -10.96 -8.99 22.09
N ALA A 67 -10.15 -9.73 21.30
CA ALA A 67 -8.72 -9.47 21.15
C ALA A 67 -8.42 -8.04 20.69
N TYR A 68 -9.20 -7.53 19.72
CA TYR A 68 -9.08 -6.14 19.27
C TYR A 68 -9.39 -5.15 20.39
N ASN A 69 -10.55 -5.33 21.05
CA ASN A 69 -10.98 -4.37 22.07
C ASN A 69 -10.04 -4.35 23.29
N ASP A 70 -9.60 -5.52 23.76
CA ASP A 70 -8.62 -5.64 24.86
C ASP A 70 -7.28 -4.99 24.48
N ALA A 71 -6.82 -5.19 23.24
CA ALA A 71 -5.59 -4.56 22.74
C ALA A 71 -5.73 -3.04 22.61
N ALA A 72 -6.89 -2.53 22.17
CA ALA A 72 -7.16 -1.10 22.07
C ALA A 72 -7.18 -0.44 23.45
N GLU A 73 -7.81 -1.06 24.42
CA GLU A 73 -7.79 -0.60 25.84
C GLU A 73 -6.36 -0.57 26.39
N TRP A 74 -5.58 -1.62 26.13
CA TRP A 74 -4.18 -1.66 26.54
C TRP A 74 -3.37 -0.54 25.88
N ALA A 75 -3.52 -0.32 24.58
CA ALA A 75 -2.78 0.72 23.87
C ALA A 75 -3.11 2.13 24.43
N ALA A 76 -4.39 2.42 24.65
CA ALA A 76 -4.82 3.67 25.28
C ALA A 76 -4.25 3.82 26.70
N TRP A 77 -4.27 2.74 27.49
CA TRP A 77 -3.65 2.72 28.82
C TRP A 77 -2.14 2.97 28.72
N GLN A 78 -1.44 2.32 27.77
CA GLN A 78 0.01 2.45 27.59
C GLN A 78 0.40 3.89 27.25
N PHE A 79 -0.33 4.58 26.38
CA PHE A 79 -0.10 5.99 26.08
C PHE A 79 -0.27 6.87 27.32
N LYS A 80 -1.28 6.61 28.15
CA LYS A 80 -1.47 7.32 29.44
C LYS A 80 -0.30 7.09 30.39
N GLN A 81 0.31 5.89 30.42
CA GLN A 81 1.51 5.62 31.24
C GLN A 81 2.72 6.47 30.81
N TRP A 82 2.75 6.92 29.54
CA TRP A 82 3.79 7.83 29.05
C TRP A 82 3.46 9.30 29.28
N GLY A 83 2.38 9.60 30.00
CA GLY A 83 1.95 10.97 30.30
C GLY A 83 1.24 11.66 29.15
N LEU A 84 0.71 10.91 28.18
CA LEU A 84 -0.02 11.43 27.03
C LEU A 84 -1.53 11.44 27.28
N GLU A 85 -2.24 12.35 26.65
CA GLU A 85 -3.70 12.27 26.53
C GLU A 85 -4.01 11.09 25.61
N ALA A 86 -4.91 10.19 26.03
CA ALA A 86 -5.33 9.09 25.19
C ALA A 86 -6.80 8.71 25.41
N GLU A 87 -7.48 8.40 24.31
CA GLU A 87 -8.90 8.02 24.28
C GLU A 87 -9.15 6.87 23.31
N LEU A 88 -10.27 6.19 23.52
CA LEU A 88 -10.89 5.27 22.58
C LEU A 88 -11.96 6.04 21.82
N ASP A 89 -11.69 6.33 20.54
CA ASP A 89 -12.61 7.04 19.67
C ASP A 89 -13.45 6.02 18.89
N GLU A 90 -14.73 5.92 19.20
CA GLU A 90 -15.64 4.95 18.57
C GLU A 90 -15.58 5.08 17.05
N ALA A 91 -15.21 4.01 16.36
CA ALA A 91 -15.05 3.98 14.90
C ALA A 91 -16.22 3.32 14.18
N GLY A 92 -16.88 2.38 14.83
CA GLY A 92 -18.02 1.66 14.28
C GLY A 92 -18.39 0.47 15.11
N GLU A 93 -19.27 -0.38 14.55
CA GLU A 93 -19.74 -1.60 15.18
C GLU A 93 -19.88 -2.73 14.17
N VAL A 94 -19.78 -3.98 14.64
CA VAL A 94 -20.22 -5.16 13.90
C VAL A 94 -21.50 -5.70 14.53
N PRO A 95 -22.50 -6.14 13.73
CA PRO A 95 -23.77 -6.66 14.26
C PRO A 95 -23.60 -7.91 15.12
N VAL A 96 -22.59 -8.70 14.83
CA VAL A 96 -22.22 -9.93 15.55
C VAL A 96 -20.72 -9.92 15.78
N GLY A 97 -20.28 -10.10 17.00
CA GLY A 97 -18.88 -10.26 17.34
C GLY A 97 -18.38 -11.68 17.03
N PHE A 98 -17.10 -11.79 16.75
CA PHE A 98 -16.45 -13.06 16.45
C PHE A 98 -15.22 -13.25 17.33
N ASN A 99 -14.94 -14.49 17.73
CA ASN A 99 -13.73 -14.82 18.43
C ASN A 99 -13.20 -16.17 17.95
N ARG A 100 -11.93 -16.20 17.69
CA ARG A 100 -11.24 -17.39 17.25
C ARG A 100 -10.60 -18.10 18.44
N GLY A 101 -10.97 -19.37 18.63
CA GLY A 101 -10.25 -20.26 19.52
C GLY A 101 -9.18 -21.07 18.73
N PRO A 102 -8.49 -22.00 19.42
CA PRO A 102 -7.58 -22.91 18.76
C PRO A 102 -8.28 -23.80 17.74
N TRP A 103 -7.57 -24.20 16.70
CA TRP A 103 -8.05 -25.13 15.69
C TRP A 103 -7.03 -26.23 15.42
N PHE A 104 -7.52 -27.46 15.31
CA PHE A 104 -6.73 -28.64 15.07
C PHE A 104 -7.39 -29.45 13.95
N GLY A 105 -6.58 -30.10 13.12
CA GLY A 105 -7.07 -30.99 12.08
C GLY A 105 -6.03 -32.03 11.70
N LYS A 106 -6.51 -33.22 11.38
CA LYS A 106 -5.68 -34.32 10.89
C LYS A 106 -6.42 -35.23 9.92
N MET A 107 -5.70 -35.81 9.01
CA MET A 107 -6.14 -37.02 8.32
C MET A 107 -5.94 -38.20 9.27
N VAL A 108 -6.92 -39.07 9.37
CA VAL A 108 -6.89 -40.25 10.25
C VAL A 108 -6.75 -41.54 9.44
N VAL A 109 -7.37 -41.58 8.27
CA VAL A 109 -7.31 -42.70 7.32
C VAL A 109 -6.91 -42.12 5.96
N PRO A 110 -6.01 -42.76 5.21
CA PRO A 110 -5.37 -44.06 5.43
C PRO A 110 -4.23 -44.05 6.47
N ALA A 111 -3.68 -42.89 6.81
CA ALA A 111 -2.63 -42.76 7.81
C ALA A 111 -2.79 -41.44 8.58
N GLU A 112 -2.38 -41.45 9.85
CA GLU A 112 -2.46 -40.23 10.67
C GLU A 112 -1.46 -39.19 10.18
N LYS A 113 -1.96 -37.98 9.85
CA LYS A 113 -1.17 -36.86 9.36
C LYS A 113 -1.82 -35.54 9.77
N ALA A 114 -1.05 -34.68 10.45
CA ALA A 114 -1.50 -33.32 10.80
C ALA A 114 -1.79 -32.51 9.53
N LEU A 115 -2.83 -31.72 9.56
CA LEU A 115 -3.25 -30.85 8.47
C LEU A 115 -2.86 -29.41 8.76
N HIS A 116 -2.31 -28.74 7.76
CA HIS A 116 -1.99 -27.32 7.79
C HIS A 116 -3.14 -26.55 7.11
N PHE A 117 -3.91 -25.82 7.89
CA PHE A 117 -5.11 -25.14 7.41
C PHE A 117 -5.44 -23.90 8.23
N GLY A 118 -6.32 -23.09 7.71
CA GLY A 118 -6.98 -22.02 8.41
C GLY A 118 -8.45 -21.92 8.06
N THR A 119 -9.16 -21.06 8.76
CA THR A 119 -10.57 -20.76 8.48
C THR A 119 -10.71 -19.26 8.28
N PRO A 120 -11.57 -18.79 7.35
CA PRO A 120 -11.92 -17.37 7.28
C PRO A 120 -12.49 -16.89 8.61
N SER A 121 -12.38 -15.61 8.88
CA SER A 121 -13.03 -15.00 10.02
C SER A 121 -14.54 -15.08 9.88
N PHE A 122 -15.24 -14.99 11.00
CA PHE A 122 -16.71 -15.09 11.04
C PHE A 122 -17.27 -16.37 10.44
N THR A 123 -16.52 -17.49 10.48
CA THR A 123 -17.03 -18.82 10.13
C THR A 123 -17.33 -19.65 11.37
N ALA A 124 -18.19 -20.65 11.20
CA ALA A 124 -18.54 -21.56 12.28
C ALA A 124 -17.34 -22.36 12.79
N GLY A 125 -17.34 -22.66 14.06
CA GLY A 125 -16.55 -23.74 14.64
C GLY A 125 -17.20 -25.12 14.46
N THR A 126 -16.46 -26.16 14.85
CA THR A 126 -16.99 -27.51 14.97
C THR A 126 -17.76 -27.69 16.28
N LYS A 127 -18.59 -28.72 16.36
CA LYS A 127 -19.30 -29.12 17.59
C LYS A 127 -18.42 -30.07 18.42
N GLY A 128 -17.29 -29.56 18.93
CA GLY A 128 -16.23 -30.38 19.48
C GLY A 128 -15.44 -31.09 18.39
N VAL A 129 -14.74 -32.17 18.74
CA VAL A 129 -14.02 -32.99 17.77
C VAL A 129 -15.02 -33.68 16.83
N GLN A 130 -14.91 -33.45 15.54
CA GLN A 130 -15.73 -34.09 14.51
C GLN A 130 -14.87 -34.88 13.54
N ARG A 131 -15.21 -36.17 13.41
CA ARG A 131 -14.53 -37.08 12.47
C ARG A 131 -15.53 -37.60 11.45
N GLY A 132 -15.14 -37.68 10.20
CA GLY A 132 -15.95 -38.18 9.13
C GLY A 132 -15.20 -38.51 7.87
N PRO A 133 -15.83 -39.22 6.94
CA PRO A 133 -15.28 -39.49 5.62
C PRO A 133 -15.22 -38.23 4.79
N VAL A 134 -14.44 -38.28 3.71
CA VAL A 134 -14.41 -37.25 2.68
C VAL A 134 -15.47 -37.55 1.62
N ALA A 135 -16.19 -36.51 1.22
CA ALA A 135 -17.02 -36.48 0.01
C ALA A 135 -16.47 -35.44 -0.94
N VAL A 136 -16.49 -35.74 -2.24
CA VAL A 136 -16.02 -34.81 -3.29
C VAL A 136 -17.20 -34.22 -4.02
N LEU A 137 -17.31 -32.90 -4.06
CA LEU A 137 -18.18 -32.19 -4.98
C LEU A 137 -17.50 -32.20 -6.35
N LYS A 138 -18.19 -32.67 -7.39
CA LYS A 138 -17.60 -32.82 -8.72
C LYS A 138 -17.55 -31.51 -9.50
N THR A 139 -18.52 -30.64 -9.24
CA THR A 139 -18.63 -29.35 -9.92
C THR A 139 -17.78 -28.30 -9.21
N ASP A 140 -17.01 -27.53 -9.98
CA ASP A 140 -16.21 -26.42 -9.48
C ASP A 140 -16.97 -25.08 -9.56
N PRO A 141 -17.47 -24.54 -8.43
CA PRO A 141 -18.19 -23.28 -8.42
C PRO A 141 -17.26 -22.05 -8.25
N PHE A 142 -15.95 -22.25 -8.03
CA PHE A 142 -15.02 -21.20 -7.63
C PHE A 142 -13.98 -20.81 -8.68
N SER A 143 -13.68 -21.65 -9.69
CA SER A 143 -12.66 -21.38 -10.70
C SER A 143 -12.90 -20.13 -11.53
N ILE A 144 -14.13 -19.58 -11.54
CA ILE A 144 -14.46 -18.39 -12.32
C ILE A 144 -14.36 -17.17 -11.40
N PRO A 145 -13.39 -16.26 -11.63
CA PRO A 145 -13.23 -15.09 -10.78
C PRO A 145 -14.47 -14.19 -10.79
N GLY A 146 -14.99 -13.87 -9.60
CA GLY A 146 -16.13 -12.95 -9.46
C GLY A 146 -15.74 -11.46 -9.60
N ARG A 147 -14.47 -11.13 -9.47
CA ARG A 147 -14.00 -9.73 -9.52
C ARG A 147 -13.66 -9.33 -10.95
N ASN A 148 -14.25 -8.24 -11.46
CA ASN A 148 -14.11 -7.76 -12.85
C ASN A 148 -14.55 -8.80 -13.90
N ALA A 149 -15.52 -9.65 -13.54
CA ALA A 149 -16.03 -10.65 -14.46
C ALA A 149 -16.73 -10.00 -15.66
N THR A 150 -16.48 -10.53 -16.84
CA THR A 150 -17.30 -10.21 -18.03
C THR A 150 -18.71 -10.80 -17.85
N PRO A 151 -19.73 -10.27 -18.52
CA PRO A 151 -21.08 -10.85 -18.46
C PRO A 151 -21.10 -12.36 -18.73
N GLU A 152 -20.27 -12.83 -19.66
CA GLU A 152 -20.11 -14.26 -19.97
C GLU A 152 -19.56 -15.05 -18.76
N ASN A 153 -18.57 -14.53 -18.07
CA ASN A 153 -18.01 -15.17 -16.87
C ASN A 153 -19.00 -15.18 -15.70
N VAL A 154 -19.84 -14.16 -15.58
CA VAL A 154 -20.93 -14.11 -14.58
C VAL A 154 -21.91 -15.26 -14.81
N GLU A 155 -22.36 -15.45 -16.05
CA GLU A 155 -23.29 -16.55 -16.39
C GLU A 155 -22.64 -17.94 -16.18
N LYS A 156 -21.40 -18.11 -16.59
CA LYS A 156 -20.65 -19.37 -16.33
C LYS A 156 -20.55 -19.68 -14.85
N LYS A 157 -20.28 -18.67 -14.01
CA LYS A 157 -20.20 -18.83 -12.57
C LYS A 157 -21.56 -19.21 -11.98
N ARG A 158 -22.62 -18.53 -12.38
CA ARG A 158 -23.99 -18.84 -11.97
C ARG A 158 -24.34 -20.28 -12.31
N ALA A 159 -24.10 -20.69 -13.56
CA ALA A 159 -24.37 -22.07 -14.01
C ALA A 159 -23.54 -23.10 -13.22
N ALA A 160 -22.28 -22.82 -12.91
CA ALA A 160 -21.45 -23.72 -12.11
C ALA A 160 -21.98 -23.88 -10.68
N VAL A 161 -22.43 -22.80 -10.04
CA VAL A 161 -23.03 -22.85 -8.69
C VAL A 161 -24.37 -23.61 -8.72
N GLU A 162 -25.21 -23.37 -9.73
CA GLU A 162 -26.48 -24.10 -9.91
C GLU A 162 -26.25 -25.59 -10.14
N ALA A 163 -25.24 -25.96 -10.92
CA ALA A 163 -24.87 -27.36 -11.14
C ALA A 163 -24.38 -28.04 -9.85
N ALA A 164 -23.53 -27.35 -9.08
CA ALA A 164 -23.08 -27.82 -7.77
C ALA A 164 -24.26 -28.03 -6.79
N LEU A 165 -25.18 -27.07 -6.74
CA LEU A 165 -26.41 -27.15 -5.94
C LEU A 165 -27.29 -28.32 -6.37
N ALA A 166 -27.47 -28.55 -7.67
CA ALA A 166 -28.21 -29.67 -8.21
C ALA A 166 -27.56 -31.02 -7.85
N GLU A 167 -26.23 -31.12 -7.88
CA GLU A 167 -25.48 -32.31 -7.48
C GLU A 167 -25.74 -32.66 -6.02
N VAL A 168 -25.67 -31.70 -5.09
CA VAL A 168 -25.94 -31.91 -3.68
C VAL A 168 -27.40 -32.39 -3.44
N ARG A 169 -28.37 -31.73 -4.10
CA ARG A 169 -29.78 -32.05 -3.97
C ARG A 169 -30.14 -33.42 -4.55
N ALA A 170 -29.48 -33.85 -5.61
CA ALA A 170 -29.69 -35.13 -6.26
C ALA A 170 -29.23 -36.33 -5.38
N ASN A 171 -28.16 -36.12 -4.59
CA ASN A 171 -27.61 -37.18 -3.74
C ASN A 171 -27.18 -36.68 -2.36
N PRO A 172 -28.07 -36.17 -1.51
CA PRO A 172 -27.73 -35.63 -0.21
C PRO A 172 -27.09 -36.67 0.74
N ALA A 173 -27.40 -37.95 0.56
CA ALA A 173 -26.82 -39.02 1.36
C ALA A 173 -25.30 -39.16 1.24
N ALA A 174 -24.72 -38.79 0.08
CA ALA A 174 -23.29 -38.82 -0.13
C ALA A 174 -22.52 -37.77 0.73
N PHE A 175 -23.18 -36.72 1.15
CA PHE A 175 -22.59 -35.64 1.92
C PHE A 175 -22.89 -35.77 3.44
N LYS A 176 -23.78 -36.66 3.84
CA LYS A 176 -24.16 -36.79 5.23
C LYS A 176 -23.00 -37.29 6.10
N GLY A 177 -22.66 -36.49 7.11
CA GLY A 177 -21.56 -36.78 8.04
C GLY A 177 -20.18 -36.74 7.40
N ALA A 178 -20.05 -36.11 6.25
CA ALA A 178 -18.79 -36.02 5.49
C ALA A 178 -18.18 -34.61 5.54
N TRP A 179 -16.86 -34.55 5.43
CA TRP A 179 -16.09 -33.36 5.08
C TRP A 179 -16.10 -33.22 3.56
N VAL A 180 -16.65 -32.10 3.06
CA VAL A 180 -16.88 -31.92 1.62
C VAL A 180 -15.71 -31.19 0.97
N LEU A 181 -14.95 -31.88 0.15
CA LEU A 181 -13.94 -31.27 -0.73
C LEU A 181 -14.65 -30.55 -1.87
N ILE A 182 -14.46 -29.25 -1.96
CA ILE A 182 -14.99 -28.43 -3.02
C ILE A 182 -13.85 -28.13 -4.01
N PRO A 183 -13.99 -28.49 -5.30
CA PRO A 183 -12.97 -28.20 -6.31
C PRO A 183 -12.78 -26.68 -6.49
N GLY A 184 -11.66 -26.34 -7.10
CA GLY A 184 -11.27 -24.95 -7.28
C GLY A 184 -10.46 -24.38 -6.13
N GLU A 185 -9.83 -23.26 -6.42
CA GLU A 185 -8.97 -22.59 -5.47
C GLU A 185 -9.73 -21.49 -4.74
N SER A 186 -9.54 -21.39 -3.43
CA SER A 186 -9.97 -20.23 -2.68
C SER A 186 -9.21 -19.00 -3.17
N THR A 187 -9.91 -18.07 -3.80
CA THR A 187 -9.30 -16.81 -4.28
C THR A 187 -9.01 -15.82 -3.17
N GLY A 188 -9.39 -16.17 -1.96
CA GLY A 188 -9.11 -15.39 -0.79
C GLY A 188 -9.79 -14.01 -0.71
N PHE A 189 -10.73 -13.64 -1.58
CA PHE A 189 -11.38 -12.32 -1.60
C PHE A 189 -12.90 -12.38 -1.64
N ALA A 190 -13.52 -13.25 -0.88
CA ALA A 190 -14.95 -13.19 -0.65
C ALA A 190 -15.26 -12.14 0.44
N ARG A 191 -15.30 -10.88 0.06
CA ARG A 191 -15.78 -9.81 0.95
C ARG A 191 -17.28 -9.71 0.82
N ASP A 192 -17.95 -10.33 1.74
CA ASP A 192 -19.39 -10.51 1.75
C ASP A 192 -20.06 -9.51 2.67
N GLY A 193 -21.15 -8.91 2.19
CA GLY A 193 -22.02 -8.05 2.99
C GLY A 193 -21.71 -6.56 2.89
N ARG A 194 -20.70 -6.10 2.13
CA ARG A 194 -20.48 -4.66 1.91
C ARG A 194 -21.48 -4.08 0.92
N ARG A 195 -21.90 -2.85 1.18
CA ARG A 195 -22.71 -2.06 0.24
C ARG A 195 -22.05 -2.09 -1.15
N GLY A 196 -22.79 -2.55 -2.16
CA GLY A 196 -22.30 -2.63 -3.53
C GLY A 196 -21.62 -3.95 -3.91
N THR A 197 -21.72 -5.00 -3.11
CA THR A 197 -21.30 -6.34 -3.49
C THR A 197 -22.04 -6.79 -4.76
N PRO A 198 -21.32 -7.14 -5.86
CA PRO A 198 -22.00 -7.54 -7.09
C PRO A 198 -22.84 -8.80 -6.93
N GLU A 199 -23.96 -8.91 -7.65
CA GLU A 199 -24.86 -10.07 -7.62
C GLU A 199 -24.20 -11.40 -8.01
N TYR A 200 -23.08 -11.34 -8.73
CA TYR A 200 -22.28 -12.50 -9.13
C TYR A 200 -21.13 -12.83 -8.18
N SER A 201 -21.04 -12.14 -7.05
CA SER A 201 -20.00 -12.44 -6.04
C SER A 201 -20.28 -13.79 -5.36
N ASP A 202 -19.23 -14.40 -4.81
CA ASP A 202 -19.37 -15.62 -4.01
C ASP A 202 -20.34 -15.41 -2.87
N ALA A 203 -20.33 -14.24 -2.24
CA ALA A 203 -21.26 -13.83 -1.21
C ALA A 203 -22.74 -13.99 -1.57
N LYS A 204 -23.07 -13.69 -2.80
CA LYS A 204 -24.44 -13.74 -3.28
C LYS A 204 -24.81 -15.11 -3.86
N LEU A 205 -23.85 -15.79 -4.48
CA LEU A 205 -24.11 -17.03 -5.21
C LEU A 205 -23.94 -18.30 -4.35
N ILE A 206 -22.99 -18.31 -3.41
CA ILE A 206 -22.62 -19.51 -2.65
C ILE A 206 -23.58 -19.87 -1.49
N PRO A 207 -24.26 -18.94 -0.79
CA PRO A 207 -25.11 -19.29 0.34
C PRO A 207 -26.15 -20.39 0.08
N PRO A 208 -26.83 -20.47 -1.09
CA PRO A 208 -27.74 -21.58 -1.38
C PRO A 208 -27.07 -22.95 -1.42
N LEU A 209 -25.83 -23.04 -1.94
CA LEU A 209 -25.04 -24.27 -1.92
C LEU A 209 -24.65 -24.66 -0.50
N THR A 210 -24.20 -23.72 0.31
CA THR A 210 -23.90 -23.93 1.72
C THR A 210 -25.13 -24.43 2.47
N ALA A 211 -26.31 -23.83 2.27
CA ALA A 211 -27.57 -24.26 2.87
C ALA A 211 -27.92 -25.70 2.49
N ALA A 212 -27.78 -26.09 1.23
CA ALA A 212 -28.02 -27.44 0.78
C ALA A 212 -27.08 -28.47 1.41
N LEU A 213 -25.79 -28.11 1.61
CA LEU A 213 -24.82 -28.95 2.31
C LEU A 213 -25.18 -29.11 3.80
N VAL A 214 -25.67 -28.06 4.45
CA VAL A 214 -26.17 -28.11 5.82
C VAL A 214 -27.38 -29.05 5.92
N GLU A 215 -28.35 -28.92 5.01
CA GLU A 215 -29.52 -29.78 4.94
C GLU A 215 -29.15 -31.25 4.68
N ALA A 216 -28.15 -31.51 3.85
CA ALA A 216 -27.59 -32.82 3.62
C ALA A 216 -26.84 -33.41 4.83
N GLY A 217 -26.54 -32.60 5.84
CA GLY A 217 -25.83 -33.00 7.06
C GLY A 217 -24.31 -33.11 6.90
N ALA A 218 -23.70 -32.31 6.04
CA ALA A 218 -22.25 -32.20 5.92
C ALA A 218 -21.60 -31.68 7.22
N LEU A 219 -20.37 -32.10 7.50
CA LEU A 219 -19.60 -31.64 8.67
C LEU A 219 -18.93 -30.27 8.44
N GLY A 220 -18.55 -30.00 7.22
CA GLY A 220 -17.89 -28.74 6.81
C GLY A 220 -17.44 -28.80 5.36
N THR A 221 -16.94 -27.68 4.87
CA THR A 221 -16.37 -27.54 3.52
C THR A 221 -14.86 -27.39 3.57
N ILE A 222 -14.17 -27.96 2.59
CA ILE A 222 -12.72 -27.88 2.46
C ILE A 222 -12.38 -27.44 1.03
N GLN A 223 -11.63 -26.34 0.91
CA GLN A 223 -11.07 -25.86 -0.34
C GLN A 223 -9.55 -25.83 -0.29
N SER A 224 -8.92 -25.95 -1.45
CA SER A 224 -7.50 -25.65 -1.58
C SER A 224 -7.23 -24.17 -1.34
N SER A 225 -6.22 -23.85 -0.57
CA SER A 225 -5.57 -22.57 -0.65
C SER A 225 -4.71 -22.54 -1.92
N LYS A 226 -4.64 -21.40 -2.60
CA LYS A 226 -4.02 -21.31 -3.94
C LYS A 226 -2.54 -21.69 -3.97
N ALA A 227 -1.82 -21.34 -2.92
CA ALA A 227 -0.38 -21.58 -2.74
C ALA A 227 -0.03 -21.34 -1.28
N GLU A 228 1.16 -21.75 -0.86
CA GLU A 228 1.70 -21.29 0.41
C GLU A 228 2.59 -20.04 0.19
N PRO A 229 2.51 -19.04 1.06
CA PRO A 229 1.56 -18.90 2.16
C PRO A 229 0.13 -18.68 1.64
N PHE A 230 -0.82 -19.33 2.26
CA PHE A 230 -2.20 -19.17 1.83
C PHE A 230 -2.93 -18.08 2.61
N ARG A 231 -3.75 -17.33 1.89
CA ARG A 231 -4.50 -16.21 2.44
C ARG A 231 -5.76 -16.68 3.14
N ILE A 232 -5.95 -16.18 4.33
CA ILE A 232 -7.19 -16.33 5.09
C ILE A 232 -7.86 -14.97 5.13
N LEU A 233 -9.10 -14.93 4.69
CA LEU A 233 -9.86 -13.70 4.63
C LEU A 233 -10.93 -13.64 5.69
N ASP A 234 -11.38 -12.41 5.90
CA ASP A 234 -12.52 -12.10 6.71
C ASP A 234 -13.83 -12.58 6.07
N GLY A 235 -14.75 -12.96 6.93
CA GLY A 235 -16.17 -13.07 6.65
C GLY A 235 -16.91 -11.91 7.28
N TYR A 236 -18.23 -11.94 7.18
CA TYR A 236 -19.14 -11.00 7.81
C TYR A 236 -20.46 -11.70 8.17
N VAL A 237 -21.03 -11.36 9.31
CA VAL A 237 -22.33 -11.87 9.75
C VAL A 237 -23.26 -10.68 9.95
N GLU A 238 -24.34 -10.63 9.17
CA GLU A 238 -25.29 -9.52 9.15
C GLU A 238 -26.14 -9.42 10.41
N SER A 239 -26.45 -10.55 11.02
CA SER A 239 -27.33 -10.62 12.19
C SER A 239 -27.18 -11.95 12.92
N TRP A 240 -27.63 -11.97 14.18
CA TRP A 240 -27.55 -13.16 15.04
C TRP A 240 -28.36 -14.38 14.55
N ASP A 241 -29.43 -14.16 13.83
CA ASP A 241 -30.24 -15.20 13.23
C ASP A 241 -29.67 -15.79 11.93
N LYS A 242 -28.60 -15.19 11.41
CA LYS A 242 -27.87 -15.62 10.21
C LYS A 242 -26.47 -16.16 10.50
N LEU A 243 -26.24 -16.66 11.70
CA LEU A 243 -24.95 -17.26 12.04
C LEU A 243 -24.60 -18.42 11.10
N PRO A 244 -23.37 -18.50 10.59
CA PRO A 244 -22.91 -19.66 9.84
C PRO A 244 -22.88 -20.88 10.77
N VAL A 245 -23.28 -22.02 10.23
CA VAL A 245 -23.32 -23.29 10.98
C VAL A 245 -22.37 -24.34 10.45
N LEU A 246 -21.80 -24.11 9.27
CA LEU A 246 -20.89 -25.02 8.60
C LEU A 246 -19.46 -24.47 8.64
N PRO A 247 -18.50 -25.20 9.23
CA PRO A 247 -17.09 -24.83 9.17
C PRO A 247 -16.58 -24.74 7.73
N ASP A 248 -15.82 -23.69 7.43
CA ASP A 248 -15.17 -23.48 6.13
C ASP A 248 -13.65 -23.55 6.31
N ILE A 249 -13.03 -24.55 5.70
CA ILE A 249 -11.62 -24.89 5.86
C ILE A 249 -10.87 -24.56 4.58
N LYS A 250 -9.76 -23.80 4.71
CA LYS A 250 -8.79 -23.56 3.65
C LYS A 250 -7.55 -24.40 3.96
N LEU A 251 -7.36 -25.46 3.19
CA LEU A 251 -6.31 -26.45 3.40
C LEU A 251 -5.09 -26.14 2.51
N ALA A 252 -3.90 -26.36 3.01
CA ALA A 252 -2.67 -26.26 2.23
C ALA A 252 -2.76 -27.06 0.93
N GLU A 253 -2.36 -26.46 -0.20
CA GLU A 253 -2.59 -26.99 -1.55
C GLU A 253 -2.06 -28.41 -1.73
N GLY A 254 -0.85 -28.69 -1.24
CA GLY A 254 -0.24 -30.03 -1.34
C GLY A 254 -1.06 -31.09 -0.62
N GLN A 255 -1.57 -30.79 0.59
CA GLN A 255 -2.39 -31.70 1.37
C GLN A 255 -3.81 -31.86 0.76
N TYR A 256 -4.36 -30.77 0.24
CA TYR A 256 -5.64 -30.83 -0.49
C TYR A 256 -5.54 -31.76 -1.70
N LYS A 257 -4.50 -31.62 -2.54
CA LYS A 257 -4.27 -32.46 -3.72
C LYS A 257 -4.05 -33.94 -3.36
N GLU A 258 -3.34 -34.18 -2.27
CA GLU A 258 -3.13 -35.54 -1.75
C GLU A 258 -4.48 -36.20 -1.36
N ILE A 259 -5.29 -35.51 -0.57
CA ILE A 259 -6.59 -36.02 -0.11
C ILE A 259 -7.55 -36.19 -1.30
N MET A 260 -7.60 -35.23 -2.22
CA MET A 260 -8.42 -35.30 -3.42
C MET A 260 -8.01 -36.51 -4.27
N GLY A 261 -6.72 -36.71 -4.50
CA GLY A 261 -6.21 -37.84 -5.30
C GLY A 261 -6.46 -39.21 -4.67
N LEU A 262 -6.50 -39.33 -3.34
CA LEU A 262 -6.94 -40.57 -2.64
C LEU A 262 -8.44 -40.78 -2.83
N ALA A 263 -9.25 -39.76 -2.64
CA ALA A 263 -10.71 -39.86 -2.79
C ALA A 263 -11.13 -40.19 -4.23
N GLU A 264 -10.46 -39.63 -5.24
CA GLU A 264 -10.73 -39.90 -6.67
C GLU A 264 -10.37 -41.35 -7.06
N LYS A 265 -9.39 -41.96 -6.40
CA LYS A 265 -9.04 -43.39 -6.58
C LYS A 265 -10.05 -44.33 -5.89
N GLY A 266 -10.95 -43.79 -5.10
CA GLY A 266 -11.91 -44.56 -4.30
C GLY A 266 -11.32 -45.06 -2.97
N ASP A 267 -10.17 -44.57 -2.56
CA ASP A 267 -9.57 -44.89 -1.29
C ASP A 267 -10.42 -44.30 -0.15
N ARG A 268 -10.52 -45.04 0.97
CA ARG A 268 -11.18 -44.51 2.15
C ARG A 268 -10.32 -43.42 2.79
N VAL A 269 -10.86 -42.20 2.89
CA VAL A 269 -10.23 -41.07 3.57
C VAL A 269 -11.13 -40.61 4.71
N GLU A 270 -10.57 -40.46 5.91
CA GLU A 270 -11.27 -39.88 7.06
C GLU A 270 -10.44 -38.73 7.62
N LEU A 271 -11.12 -37.62 7.88
CA LEU A 271 -10.55 -36.40 8.47
C LEU A 271 -11.20 -36.15 9.83
N GLU A 272 -10.44 -35.53 10.71
CA GLU A 272 -10.86 -35.09 12.03
C GLU A 272 -10.48 -33.62 12.23
N PHE A 273 -11.45 -32.80 12.66
CA PHE A 273 -11.21 -31.40 12.99
C PHE A 273 -11.87 -31.03 14.34
N ASP A 274 -11.19 -30.10 15.04
CA ASP A 274 -11.66 -29.41 16.24
C ASP A 274 -11.37 -27.92 16.07
N ILE A 275 -12.38 -27.13 15.71
CA ILE A 275 -12.29 -25.70 15.42
C ILE A 275 -13.16 -24.96 16.41
N ARG A 276 -12.56 -24.15 17.28
CA ARG A 276 -13.22 -23.54 18.44
C ARG A 276 -13.53 -22.07 18.22
N ASN A 277 -14.09 -21.73 17.06
CA ASN A 277 -14.62 -20.39 16.82
C ASN A 277 -15.96 -20.21 17.55
N TRP A 278 -16.22 -19.01 18.01
CA TRP A 278 -17.48 -18.66 18.64
C TRP A 278 -17.91 -17.22 18.37
N PHE A 279 -19.22 -16.98 18.42
CA PHE A 279 -19.82 -15.68 18.16
C PHE A 279 -20.27 -15.02 19.46
N LYS A 280 -20.25 -13.71 19.48
CA LYS A 280 -20.75 -12.86 20.56
C LYS A 280 -21.94 -12.06 20.05
N MET A 281 -23.03 -12.06 20.82
CA MET A 281 -24.20 -11.24 20.48
C MET A 281 -23.77 -9.76 20.45
N GLY A 282 -24.10 -9.10 19.35
CA GLY A 282 -23.77 -7.70 19.14
C GLY A 282 -24.95 -6.75 19.41
N PRO A 283 -24.79 -5.47 19.01
CA PRO A 283 -23.62 -4.95 18.30
C PRO A 283 -22.36 -4.92 19.17
N VAL A 284 -21.21 -5.12 18.54
CA VAL A 284 -19.91 -4.99 19.19
C VAL A 284 -19.17 -3.78 18.60
N ASN A 285 -18.98 -2.76 19.41
CA ASN A 285 -18.29 -1.53 19.02
C ASN A 285 -16.79 -1.78 18.96
N TYR A 286 -16.12 -1.08 18.05
CA TYR A 286 -14.67 -1.01 17.97
C TYR A 286 -14.23 0.47 17.85
N HIS A 287 -13.00 0.75 18.29
CA HIS A 287 -12.51 2.10 18.49
C HIS A 287 -11.14 2.30 17.86
N ASN A 288 -10.91 3.48 17.28
CA ASN A 288 -9.54 3.95 17.10
C ASN A 288 -8.92 4.23 18.45
N VAL A 289 -7.62 4.03 18.58
CA VAL A 289 -6.86 4.53 19.72
C VAL A 289 -6.21 5.85 19.33
N VAL A 290 -6.58 6.93 20.00
CA VAL A 290 -6.07 8.26 19.70
C VAL A 290 -5.22 8.74 20.87
N ALA A 291 -3.95 9.04 20.61
CA ALA A 291 -3.03 9.57 21.62
C ALA A 291 -2.46 10.92 21.20
N THR A 292 -2.46 11.88 22.10
CA THR A 292 -2.07 13.27 21.80
C THR A 292 -0.95 13.74 22.73
N LEU A 293 0.14 14.21 22.16
CA LEU A 293 1.10 15.10 22.80
C LEU A 293 0.72 16.53 22.43
N ARG A 294 0.10 17.24 23.38
CA ARG A 294 -0.50 18.55 23.15
C ARG A 294 0.52 19.63 22.82
N GLY A 295 0.23 20.43 21.83
CA GLY A 295 1.05 21.58 21.42
C GLY A 295 1.02 22.71 22.45
N THR A 296 2.14 23.43 22.57
CA THR A 296 2.31 24.52 23.54
C THR A 296 1.93 25.91 23.01
N GLU A 297 2.02 26.11 21.69
CA GLU A 297 1.73 27.39 21.04
C GLU A 297 0.48 27.29 20.14
N PHE A 298 0.35 26.18 19.40
CA PHE A 298 -0.73 25.94 18.44
C PHE A 298 -1.38 24.56 18.72
N PRO A 299 -2.10 24.40 19.85
CA PRO A 299 -2.61 23.09 20.28
C PRO A 299 -3.69 22.53 19.31
N ASP A 300 -4.30 23.36 18.48
CA ASP A 300 -5.31 22.98 17.53
C ASP A 300 -4.78 22.86 16.08
N GLU A 301 -3.46 22.88 15.90
CA GLU A 301 -2.76 22.49 14.66
C GLU A 301 -2.04 21.17 14.87
N TYR A 302 -2.04 20.28 13.86
CA TYR A 302 -1.70 18.89 14.06
C TYR A 302 -0.64 18.37 13.11
N ILE A 303 0.24 17.49 13.64
CA ILE A 303 0.98 16.48 12.92
C ILE A 303 0.35 15.15 13.30
N VAL A 304 -0.12 14.37 12.31
CA VAL A 304 -0.77 13.08 12.55
C VAL A 304 0.18 11.95 12.16
N LEU A 305 0.29 10.96 13.03
CA LEU A 305 0.99 9.69 12.82
C LEU A 305 -0.06 8.58 12.83
N GLY A 306 -0.06 7.70 11.83
CA GLY A 306 -1.06 6.65 11.69
C GLY A 306 -0.46 5.29 11.33
N GLY A 307 -1.16 4.24 11.71
CA GLY A 307 -1.01 2.86 11.31
C GLY A 307 -2.25 2.13 11.78
N HIS A 308 -2.66 1.06 11.08
CA HIS A 308 -3.84 0.34 11.53
C HIS A 308 -3.52 -0.65 12.63
N PHE A 309 -4.47 -0.85 13.53
CA PHE A 309 -4.28 -1.66 14.71
C PHE A 309 -4.97 -3.01 14.62
N ASP A 310 -5.96 -3.11 13.76
CA ASP A 310 -6.59 -4.39 13.43
C ASP A 310 -5.71 -5.24 12.51
N CYS A 311 -6.05 -6.49 12.42
CA CYS A 311 -5.44 -7.47 11.52
C CYS A 311 -6.40 -8.63 11.33
N PHE A 312 -6.20 -9.47 10.30
CA PHE A 312 -6.97 -10.70 10.16
C PHE A 312 -6.67 -11.69 11.29
N SER A 313 -7.71 -12.17 11.97
CA SER A 313 -7.59 -12.95 13.20
C SER A 313 -7.02 -14.37 13.04
N ALA A 314 -6.78 -14.82 11.81
CA ALA A 314 -6.11 -16.10 11.57
C ALA A 314 -4.61 -16.08 11.86
N ALA A 315 -4.02 -14.89 11.98
CA ALA A 315 -2.67 -14.63 12.43
C ALA A 315 -2.69 -13.61 13.56
N THR A 316 -1.57 -12.99 13.88
CA THR A 316 -1.46 -12.08 15.04
C THR A 316 -1.17 -10.62 14.65
N GLY A 317 -1.10 -10.30 13.35
CA GLY A 317 -0.86 -8.94 12.89
C GLY A 317 0.52 -8.41 13.28
N GLY A 318 1.53 -9.27 13.21
CA GLY A 318 2.89 -8.90 13.58
C GLY A 318 3.57 -8.04 12.52
N VAL A 319 3.25 -8.29 11.25
CA VAL A 319 3.76 -7.57 10.09
C VAL A 319 2.72 -6.57 9.58
N ASP A 320 1.52 -7.03 9.33
CA ASP A 320 0.39 -6.26 8.82
C ASP A 320 -0.65 -5.99 9.94
N ASP A 321 -0.69 -4.83 10.64
CA ASP A 321 0.26 -3.74 10.46
C ASP A 321 1.15 -3.51 11.70
N GLY A 322 1.63 -4.59 12.31
CA GLY A 322 2.58 -4.49 13.42
C GLY A 322 3.84 -3.70 13.06
N SER A 323 4.25 -3.78 11.78
CA SER A 323 5.40 -3.04 11.27
C SER A 323 5.13 -1.54 11.06
N GLY A 324 3.88 -1.12 11.11
CA GLY A 324 3.46 0.27 10.98
C GLY A 324 3.05 0.89 12.30
N PHE A 325 2.05 0.35 13.01
CA PHE A 325 1.56 0.98 14.24
C PHE A 325 2.63 1.05 15.35
N ALA A 326 3.47 0.01 15.51
CA ALA A 326 4.43 -0.02 16.58
C ALA A 326 5.52 1.07 16.47
N PRO A 327 6.09 1.36 15.27
CA PRO A 327 6.94 2.54 15.08
C PRO A 327 6.26 3.88 15.39
N MET A 328 4.93 4.02 15.11
CA MET A 328 4.20 5.25 15.45
C MET A 328 4.03 5.42 16.95
N MET A 329 3.68 4.34 17.67
CA MET A 329 3.64 4.35 19.13
C MET A 329 5.00 4.74 19.72
N GLU A 330 6.06 4.10 19.23
CA GLU A 330 7.42 4.34 19.73
C GLU A 330 7.91 5.76 19.44
N ALA A 331 7.60 6.29 18.25
CA ALA A 331 7.97 7.66 17.91
C ALA A 331 7.38 8.67 18.91
N LEU A 332 6.11 8.54 19.27
CA LEU A 332 5.47 9.43 20.24
C LEU A 332 6.05 9.23 21.65
N ARG A 333 6.32 7.96 22.04
CA ARG A 333 6.99 7.66 23.33
C ARG A 333 8.37 8.32 23.41
N LEU A 334 9.18 8.20 22.36
CA LEU A 334 10.53 8.79 22.31
C LEU A 334 10.46 10.32 22.46
N ILE A 335 9.53 10.98 21.79
CA ILE A 335 9.34 12.43 21.88
C ILE A 335 8.95 12.80 23.31
N ALA A 336 7.98 12.11 23.91
CA ALA A 336 7.53 12.39 25.28
C ALA A 336 8.65 12.13 26.31
N ALA A 337 9.36 10.99 26.20
CA ALA A 337 10.46 10.62 27.09
C ALA A 337 11.68 11.56 26.97
N ALA A 338 11.91 12.16 25.81
CA ALA A 338 12.91 13.19 25.62
C ALA A 338 12.52 14.56 26.23
N GLY A 339 11.33 14.67 26.82
CA GLY A 339 10.80 15.92 27.35
C GLY A 339 10.31 16.88 26.24
N GLY A 340 9.92 16.31 25.08
CA GLY A 340 9.43 17.08 23.93
C GLY A 340 8.21 17.91 24.28
N ARG A 341 8.26 19.19 23.94
CA ARG A 341 7.16 20.15 24.07
C ARG A 341 6.92 20.84 22.72
N PRO A 342 6.25 20.14 21.79
CA PRO A 342 6.09 20.66 20.46
C PRO A 342 5.20 21.92 20.44
N LYS A 343 5.38 22.78 19.46
CA LYS A 343 4.50 23.96 19.27
C LYS A 343 3.11 23.53 18.84
N ARG A 344 3.00 22.54 17.92
CA ARG A 344 1.76 21.94 17.42
C ARG A 344 1.54 20.57 18.06
N SER A 345 0.29 20.18 18.19
CA SER A 345 -0.02 18.85 18.72
C SER A 345 0.47 17.75 17.76
N ILE A 346 1.04 16.69 18.36
CA ILE A 346 1.38 15.45 17.66
C ILE A 346 0.36 14.40 18.08
N VAL A 347 -0.36 13.85 17.12
CA VAL A 347 -1.43 12.87 17.36
C VAL A 347 -1.03 11.55 16.73
N VAL A 348 -1.04 10.48 17.50
CA VAL A 348 -0.97 9.10 16.99
C VAL A 348 -2.38 8.55 16.93
N ILE A 349 -2.75 7.97 15.81
CA ILE A 349 -4.02 7.26 15.63
C ILE A 349 -3.70 5.84 15.21
N LEU A 350 -4.08 4.88 16.05
CA LEU A 350 -4.08 3.48 15.72
C LEU A 350 -5.49 3.18 15.17
N PHE A 351 -5.59 3.01 13.85
CA PHE A 351 -6.88 2.89 13.19
C PHE A 351 -7.52 1.52 13.39
N ALA A 352 -8.82 1.52 13.60
CA ALA A 352 -9.66 0.34 13.61
C ALA A 352 -10.18 0.04 12.21
N ALA A 353 -10.44 -1.23 11.93
CA ALA A 353 -11.21 -1.64 10.77
C ALA A 353 -10.66 -1.10 9.43
N GLU A 354 -9.33 -1.04 9.32
CA GLU A 354 -8.64 -0.79 8.07
C GLU A 354 -8.91 -1.92 7.10
N GLU A 355 -8.68 -3.14 7.56
CA GLU A 355 -8.80 -4.39 6.81
C GLU A 355 -10.19 -4.60 6.21
N ILE A 356 -11.21 -4.06 6.84
CA ILE A 356 -12.58 -4.11 6.36
C ILE A 356 -13.03 -2.83 5.63
N GLY A 357 -12.10 -1.91 5.29
CA GLY A 357 -12.33 -0.79 4.36
C GLY A 357 -12.08 0.59 4.89
N LEU A 358 -11.00 0.77 5.66
CA LEU A 358 -10.56 2.07 6.16
C LEU A 358 -11.64 2.74 7.02
N VAL A 359 -12.43 1.95 7.77
CA VAL A 359 -13.60 2.48 8.48
C VAL A 359 -13.17 3.45 9.57
N GLY A 360 -12.10 3.12 10.30
CA GLY A 360 -11.59 3.92 11.41
C GLY A 360 -11.14 5.31 11.01
N SER A 361 -10.32 5.41 9.97
CA SER A 361 -9.83 6.72 9.48
C SER A 361 -10.95 7.58 8.93
N GLN A 362 -11.89 6.98 8.17
CA GLN A 362 -13.07 7.69 7.66
C GLN A 362 -13.97 8.18 8.81
N ALA A 363 -14.22 7.33 9.82
CA ALA A 363 -15.05 7.69 10.96
C ALA A 363 -14.45 8.83 11.78
N TRP A 364 -13.13 8.79 12.03
CA TRP A 364 -12.41 9.82 12.77
C TRP A 364 -12.50 11.18 12.08
N LEU A 365 -12.29 11.22 10.76
CA LEU A 365 -12.39 12.44 9.94
C LEU A 365 -13.84 12.94 9.84
N LYS A 366 -14.81 12.05 9.68
CA LYS A 366 -16.24 12.41 9.59
C LYS A 366 -16.75 13.09 10.87
N LYS A 367 -16.28 12.68 12.02
CA LYS A 367 -16.64 13.31 13.31
C LYS A 367 -16.01 14.68 13.51
N ARG A 368 -14.95 15.01 12.74
CA ARG A 368 -14.14 16.23 12.89
C ARG A 368 -13.92 16.91 11.54
N PRO A 369 -14.99 17.38 10.89
CA PRO A 369 -14.90 17.86 9.49
C PRO A 369 -13.94 19.05 9.30
N GLU A 370 -13.74 19.86 10.35
CA GLU A 370 -12.83 21.00 10.31
C GLU A 370 -11.36 20.63 10.53
N ILE A 371 -11.07 19.43 11.02
CA ILE A 371 -9.71 19.06 11.45
C ILE A 371 -8.75 18.94 10.25
N ALA A 372 -9.26 18.55 9.07
CA ALA A 372 -8.45 18.35 7.88
C ALA A 372 -7.63 19.60 7.52
N SER A 373 -8.23 20.80 7.67
CA SER A 373 -7.57 22.09 7.40
C SER A 373 -6.51 22.46 8.45
N ARG A 374 -6.49 21.78 9.59
CA ARG A 374 -5.56 22.01 10.71
C ARG A 374 -4.42 21.00 10.76
N ILE A 375 -4.44 19.99 9.90
CA ILE A 375 -3.39 18.99 9.78
C ILE A 375 -2.39 19.47 8.74
N SER A 376 -1.18 19.82 9.16
CA SER A 376 -0.14 20.27 8.24
C SER A 376 0.65 19.11 7.64
N MET A 377 0.65 17.94 8.27
CA MET A 377 1.27 16.72 7.74
C MET A 377 0.70 15.48 8.40
N MET A 378 0.44 14.45 7.59
CA MET A 378 0.15 13.09 8.07
C MET A 378 1.23 12.12 7.60
N ILE A 379 1.66 11.25 8.49
CA ILE A 379 2.54 10.10 8.22
C ILE A 379 1.74 8.86 8.53
N ASN A 380 1.50 8.01 7.54
CA ASN A 380 0.92 6.68 7.73
C ASN A 380 1.96 5.62 7.39
N ARG A 381 2.05 4.59 8.22
CA ARG A 381 2.83 3.39 7.89
C ARG A 381 1.92 2.19 7.86
N ASP A 382 2.05 1.47 6.78
CA ASP A 382 1.36 0.23 6.51
C ASP A 382 2.15 -0.49 5.42
N GLY A 383 2.70 -1.65 5.73
CA GLY A 383 3.51 -2.39 4.77
C GLY A 383 4.70 -3.15 5.37
N SER A 384 5.71 -3.40 4.55
CA SER A 384 6.87 -4.22 4.93
C SER A 384 7.65 -3.69 6.12
N PRO A 385 8.20 -4.57 6.96
CA PRO A 385 9.22 -4.19 7.93
C PRO A 385 10.44 -3.63 7.20
N SER A 386 10.65 -2.33 7.32
CA SER A 386 11.61 -1.60 6.49
C SER A 386 12.29 -0.48 7.28
N ALA A 387 13.52 -0.15 6.89
CA ALA A 387 14.21 1.05 7.34
C ALA A 387 13.81 2.26 6.49
N ILE A 388 13.54 3.38 7.11
CA ILE A 388 13.32 4.66 6.41
C ILE A 388 14.67 5.20 5.95
N THR A 389 14.85 5.36 4.63
CA THR A 389 16.09 5.84 4.01
C THR A 389 15.97 7.22 3.38
N GLY A 390 14.82 7.86 3.53
CA GLY A 390 14.61 9.19 2.98
C GLY A 390 13.15 9.62 2.97
N ALA A 391 12.92 10.80 2.40
CA ALA A 391 11.58 11.33 2.18
C ALA A 391 11.49 12.03 0.82
N VAL A 392 10.32 11.93 0.20
CA VAL A 392 9.97 12.66 -1.02
C VAL A 392 9.05 13.80 -0.62
N VAL A 393 9.48 15.03 -0.79
CA VAL A 393 8.74 16.21 -0.37
C VAL A 393 8.53 17.19 -1.52
N PRO A 394 7.42 17.97 -1.51
CA PRO A 394 7.23 19.03 -2.49
C PRO A 394 8.31 20.11 -2.37
N GLU A 395 8.50 20.91 -3.42
CA GLU A 395 9.45 22.04 -3.43
C GLU A 395 9.24 22.97 -2.24
N THR A 396 7.98 23.22 -1.89
CA THR A 396 7.58 24.12 -0.80
C THR A 396 8.05 23.67 0.57
N TRP A 397 8.34 22.37 0.76
CA TRP A 397 8.81 21.80 2.04
C TRP A 397 10.32 21.63 2.12
N LEU A 398 11.04 21.68 0.98
CA LEU A 398 12.46 21.31 0.93
C LEU A 398 13.34 22.08 1.91
N ALA A 399 13.12 23.39 2.05
CA ALA A 399 13.93 24.22 2.93
C ALA A 399 13.79 23.82 4.40
N ASP A 400 12.57 23.56 4.84
CA ASP A 400 12.28 23.16 6.21
C ASP A 400 12.69 21.71 6.47
N PHE A 401 12.41 20.80 5.53
CA PHE A 401 12.82 19.41 5.65
C PHE A 401 14.35 19.22 5.67
N ARG A 402 15.13 20.05 4.97
CA ARG A 402 16.60 20.02 5.11
C ARG A 402 17.06 20.31 6.53
N LYS A 403 16.37 21.23 7.25
CA LYS A 403 16.68 21.52 8.65
C LYS A 403 16.22 20.39 9.56
N ILE A 404 14.97 19.94 9.39
CA ILE A 404 14.36 18.85 10.18
C ILE A 404 15.18 17.57 10.08
N THR A 405 15.65 17.22 8.89
CA THR A 405 16.32 15.94 8.62
C THR A 405 17.85 16.01 8.69
N ALA A 406 18.44 17.20 8.90
CA ALA A 406 19.88 17.35 9.04
C ALA A 406 20.50 16.39 10.09
N PRO A 407 19.89 16.18 11.29
CA PRO A 407 20.41 15.24 12.25
C PRO A 407 20.40 13.78 11.79
N LEU A 408 19.56 13.43 10.82
CA LEU A 408 19.40 12.06 10.30
C LEU A 408 20.48 11.68 9.28
N ALA A 409 21.19 12.64 8.70
CA ALA A 409 22.14 12.40 7.60
C ALA A 409 23.31 11.46 7.98
N ALA A 410 23.68 11.45 9.26
CA ALA A 410 24.76 10.62 9.80
C ALA A 410 24.27 9.62 10.86
N LEU A 411 22.95 9.38 10.97
CA LEU A 411 22.36 8.55 12.02
C LEU A 411 22.81 7.09 11.90
N ASP A 412 22.71 6.53 10.71
CA ASP A 412 23.14 5.17 10.41
C ASP A 412 23.67 5.08 8.98
N PRO A 413 24.96 4.77 8.79
CA PRO A 413 25.56 4.64 7.46
C PRO A 413 24.97 3.48 6.64
N LYS A 414 24.32 2.51 7.25
CA LYS A 414 23.60 1.42 6.56
C LYS A 414 22.33 1.94 5.86
N TRP A 415 21.68 2.96 6.46
CA TRP A 415 20.44 3.54 5.94
C TRP A 415 20.54 5.08 5.89
N PRO A 416 21.40 5.61 5.00
CA PRO A 416 21.61 7.07 4.92
C PRO A 416 20.32 7.74 4.48
N PHE A 417 19.89 8.76 5.26
CA PHE A 417 18.67 9.48 4.95
C PHE A 417 18.88 10.45 3.78
N LYS A 418 18.06 10.30 2.73
CA LYS A 418 18.10 11.16 1.53
C LYS A 418 16.79 11.93 1.40
N LEU A 419 16.91 13.23 1.20
CA LEU A 419 15.78 14.10 0.91
C LEU A 419 15.66 14.29 -0.60
N GLU A 420 14.53 13.88 -1.17
CA GLU A 420 14.24 13.99 -2.58
C GLU A 420 13.14 15.04 -2.82
N ARG A 421 13.29 15.78 -3.91
CA ARG A 421 12.22 16.66 -4.39
C ARG A 421 11.18 15.84 -5.13
N GLY A 422 9.92 15.91 -4.69
CA GLY A 422 8.76 15.34 -5.38
C GLY A 422 8.09 16.34 -6.32
N VAL A 423 7.27 15.79 -7.21
CA VAL A 423 6.29 16.57 -7.97
C VAL A 423 4.92 16.43 -7.32
N PRO A 424 4.00 17.41 -7.49
CA PRO A 424 2.64 17.28 -7.01
C PRO A 424 1.97 16.01 -7.56
N ARG A 425 1.16 15.34 -6.74
CA ARG A 425 0.46 14.12 -7.11
C ARG A 425 -1.06 14.29 -7.08
N ALA A 426 -1.79 13.42 -7.76
CA ALA A 426 -3.23 13.35 -7.59
C ALA A 426 -3.55 12.92 -6.15
N HIS A 427 -4.49 13.57 -5.50
CA HIS A 427 -5.04 13.09 -4.23
C HIS A 427 -5.96 11.88 -4.46
N SER A 428 -6.18 11.08 -3.44
CA SER A 428 -7.13 9.98 -3.48
C SER A 428 -8.56 10.50 -3.66
N THR A 429 -9.33 9.85 -4.53
CA THR A 429 -10.75 10.21 -4.79
C THR A 429 -11.73 9.21 -4.23
N SER A 430 -11.21 8.11 -3.67
CA SER A 430 -11.97 7.06 -2.99
C SER A 430 -11.05 6.41 -1.95
N PRO A 431 -11.61 5.84 -0.88
CA PRO A 431 -10.85 5.07 0.07
C PRO A 431 -10.17 3.88 -0.62
N GLY A 432 -8.92 3.63 -0.31
CA GLY A 432 -8.18 2.47 -0.85
C GLY A 432 -6.69 2.50 -0.57
N GLY A 433 -6.13 1.32 -0.50
CA GLY A 433 -4.71 1.10 -0.24
C GLY A 433 -4.40 1.10 1.25
N THR A 434 -4.55 2.21 1.95
CA THR A 434 -4.36 2.33 3.39
C THR A 434 -5.01 3.62 3.92
N ASP A 435 -5.03 3.82 5.24
CA ASP A 435 -5.72 4.92 5.94
C ASP A 435 -5.31 6.32 5.47
N SER A 436 -4.08 6.52 4.99
CA SER A 436 -3.68 7.81 4.42
C SER A 436 -4.59 8.28 3.29
N SER A 437 -5.22 7.36 2.54
CA SER A 437 -6.13 7.71 1.45
C SER A 437 -7.37 8.47 1.93
N SER A 438 -7.86 8.18 3.13
CA SER A 438 -8.98 8.90 3.75
C SER A 438 -8.62 10.37 4.01
N PHE A 439 -7.39 10.63 4.43
CA PHE A 439 -6.86 11.98 4.65
C PHE A 439 -6.60 12.70 3.31
N GLU A 440 -6.03 12.00 2.34
CA GLU A 440 -5.78 12.54 1.00
C GLU A 440 -7.07 12.98 0.28
N MET A 441 -8.18 12.27 0.49
CA MET A 441 -9.49 12.66 -0.05
C MET A 441 -9.95 14.05 0.43
N LEU A 442 -9.47 14.46 1.60
CA LEU A 442 -9.71 15.80 2.16
C LEU A 442 -8.52 16.75 1.91
N SER A 443 -7.62 16.39 1.01
CA SER A 443 -6.42 17.16 0.65
C SER A 443 -5.46 17.42 1.83
N VAL A 444 -5.52 16.59 2.88
CA VAL A 444 -4.54 16.63 3.97
C VAL A 444 -3.18 16.20 3.41
N PRO A 445 -2.11 16.98 3.59
CA PRO A 445 -0.79 16.63 3.10
C PRO A 445 -0.26 15.36 3.74
N THR A 446 0.05 14.33 2.94
CA THR A 446 0.66 13.09 3.43
C THR A 446 2.12 12.99 3.02
N LEU A 447 2.98 12.63 3.97
CA LEU A 447 4.41 12.45 3.73
C LEU A 447 4.70 11.04 3.25
N SER A 448 5.42 10.92 2.14
CA SER A 448 5.88 9.63 1.61
C SER A 448 7.35 9.42 1.97
N PHE A 449 7.63 8.41 2.81
CA PHE A 449 8.99 7.98 3.06
C PHE A 449 9.54 7.08 1.95
N ARG A 450 10.84 7.15 1.72
CA ARG A 450 11.59 6.09 1.05
C ARG A 450 11.95 5.05 2.08
N THR A 451 11.71 3.81 1.77
CA THR A 451 11.99 2.68 2.65
C THR A 451 12.83 1.62 1.95
N GLN A 452 13.61 0.87 2.72
CA GLN A 452 14.38 -0.25 2.25
C GLN A 452 14.04 -1.49 3.07
N SER A 453 13.66 -2.56 2.37
CA SER A 453 13.38 -3.88 2.94
C SER A 453 13.69 -4.95 1.90
N ASP A 454 14.13 -6.09 2.35
CA ASP A 454 14.24 -7.32 1.58
C ASP A 454 13.17 -8.35 1.98
N TYR A 455 12.28 -7.98 2.89
CA TYR A 455 11.16 -8.83 3.33
C TYR A 455 10.14 -9.03 2.21
N PRO A 456 9.79 -10.27 1.88
CA PRO A 456 8.77 -10.56 0.88
C PRO A 456 7.36 -10.34 1.47
N TYR A 457 6.87 -9.10 1.48
CA TYR A 457 5.64 -8.70 2.17
C TYR A 457 4.43 -9.62 1.91
N ASN A 458 4.29 -10.10 0.67
CA ASN A 458 3.22 -11.05 0.32
C ASN A 458 3.31 -12.40 1.07
N HIS A 459 4.43 -12.70 1.75
CA HIS A 459 4.54 -13.86 2.62
C HIS A 459 3.64 -13.72 3.85
N ALA A 460 3.61 -12.53 4.46
CA ALA A 460 2.78 -12.25 5.63
C ALA A 460 1.41 -11.67 5.28
N TRP A 461 1.36 -10.77 4.31
CA TRP A 461 0.15 -10.00 3.99
C TRP A 461 -1.09 -10.87 3.81
N HIS A 462 -2.03 -10.77 4.76
CA HIS A 462 -3.29 -11.52 4.82
C HIS A 462 -3.11 -13.05 4.85
N THR A 463 -2.04 -13.55 5.48
CA THR A 463 -1.74 -14.97 5.57
C THR A 463 -1.59 -15.44 7.01
N LEU A 464 -1.48 -16.77 7.21
CA LEU A 464 -1.17 -17.35 8.52
C LEU A 464 0.25 -17.03 9.02
N TYR A 465 1.10 -16.41 8.18
CA TYR A 465 2.47 -16.01 8.51
C TYR A 465 2.59 -14.54 8.92
N ASP A 466 1.47 -13.85 9.08
CA ASP A 466 1.46 -12.49 9.64
C ASP A 466 1.70 -12.53 11.16
N LEU A 467 2.93 -12.85 11.53
CA LEU A 467 3.34 -13.13 12.91
C LEU A 467 4.44 -12.17 13.37
N TYR A 468 4.50 -11.92 14.66
CA TYR A 468 5.60 -11.17 15.28
C TYR A 468 6.97 -11.78 14.99
N SER A 469 7.08 -13.12 14.96
CA SER A 469 8.34 -13.83 14.66
C SER A 469 8.94 -13.46 13.29
N GLU A 470 8.10 -13.13 12.31
CA GLU A 470 8.53 -12.67 10.99
C GLU A 470 9.23 -11.30 11.05
N LEU A 471 8.88 -10.49 12.05
CA LEU A 471 9.45 -9.16 12.25
C LEU A 471 10.79 -9.18 13.00
N VAL A 472 11.05 -10.19 13.80
CA VAL A 472 12.24 -10.27 14.66
C VAL A 472 13.56 -10.06 13.90
N PRO A 473 13.78 -10.63 12.70
CA PRO A 473 14.99 -10.38 11.91
C PRO A 473 15.14 -8.92 11.44
N TYR A 474 14.08 -8.15 11.49
CA TYR A 474 13.99 -6.76 11.02
C TYR A 474 13.94 -5.74 12.17
N THR A 475 14.31 -6.18 13.38
CA THR A 475 14.30 -5.32 14.59
C THR A 475 15.04 -3.99 14.38
N ALA A 476 16.23 -4.03 13.78
CA ALA A 476 17.01 -2.81 13.56
C ALA A 476 16.33 -1.84 12.58
N GLN A 477 15.66 -2.35 11.52
CA GLN A 477 14.88 -1.54 10.59
C GLN A 477 13.70 -0.87 11.29
N GLN A 478 13.02 -1.60 12.17
CA GLN A 478 11.87 -1.08 12.93
C GLN A 478 12.31 0.01 13.92
N GLN A 479 13.39 -0.21 14.65
CA GLN A 479 13.97 0.76 15.58
C GLN A 479 14.41 2.03 14.84
N HIS A 480 15.13 1.88 13.73
CA HIS A 480 15.54 3.00 12.89
C HIS A 480 14.34 3.80 12.39
N SER A 481 13.29 3.13 11.93
CA SER A 481 12.10 3.79 11.40
C SER A 481 11.31 4.55 12.47
N ALA A 482 11.18 4.00 13.68
CA ALA A 482 10.56 4.70 14.79
C ALA A 482 11.32 5.98 15.16
N LEU A 483 12.65 5.89 15.20
CA LEU A 483 13.53 7.02 15.52
C LEU A 483 13.45 8.11 14.43
N VAL A 484 13.54 7.75 13.16
CA VAL A 484 13.40 8.70 12.05
C VAL A 484 12.04 9.39 12.09
N THR A 485 10.97 8.63 12.33
CA THR A 485 9.61 9.18 12.44
C THR A 485 9.51 10.17 13.61
N ALA A 486 10.10 9.87 14.77
CA ALA A 486 10.10 10.76 15.93
C ALA A 486 10.78 12.11 15.60
N VAL A 487 11.97 12.06 14.99
CA VAL A 487 12.72 13.27 14.62
C VAL A 487 11.93 14.11 13.59
N VAL A 488 11.37 13.48 12.56
CA VAL A 488 10.61 14.18 11.53
C VAL A 488 9.33 14.79 12.11
N ALA A 489 8.57 14.03 12.89
CA ALA A 489 7.32 14.52 13.49
C ALA A 489 7.55 15.68 14.47
N TYR A 490 8.54 15.54 15.36
CA TYR A 490 8.89 16.59 16.29
C TYR A 490 9.41 17.85 15.59
N GLY A 491 10.29 17.69 14.60
CA GLY A 491 10.81 18.81 13.83
C GLY A 491 9.71 19.55 13.05
N ALA A 492 8.78 18.83 12.42
CA ALA A 492 7.65 19.44 11.71
C ALA A 492 6.68 20.17 12.67
N ALA A 493 6.44 19.59 13.85
CA ALA A 493 5.57 20.20 14.86
C ALA A 493 6.16 21.51 15.47
N ASN A 494 7.48 21.70 15.39
CA ASN A 494 8.18 22.87 15.91
C ASN A 494 8.47 23.97 14.88
N LEU A 495 8.06 23.81 13.65
CA LEU A 495 8.21 24.86 12.63
C LEU A 495 7.48 26.16 13.07
N ALA A 496 8.04 27.31 12.69
CA ALA A 496 7.42 28.62 12.97
C ALA A 496 6.04 28.76 12.28
N LYS A 497 5.89 28.16 11.10
CA LYS A 497 4.63 28.10 10.33
C LYS A 497 4.31 26.65 10.00
N PRO A 498 3.01 26.29 9.82
CA PRO A 498 2.65 24.98 9.33
C PRO A 498 3.25 24.72 7.94
N LEU A 499 3.48 23.46 7.61
CA LEU A 499 3.89 23.09 6.26
C LEU A 499 2.78 23.48 5.27
N PRO A 500 3.11 24.17 4.17
CA PRO A 500 2.11 24.56 3.19
C PRO A 500 1.52 23.36 2.46
N SER A 501 0.24 23.37 2.16
CA SER A 501 -0.42 22.34 1.34
C SER A 501 -0.15 22.50 -0.16
N GLU A 502 0.27 23.72 -0.58
CA GLU A 502 0.58 24.01 -1.97
C GLU A 502 1.74 23.15 -2.49
N GLY A 503 1.56 22.58 -3.68
CA GLY A 503 2.55 21.73 -4.33
C GLY A 503 2.56 20.28 -3.86
N VAL A 504 1.72 19.90 -2.88
CA VAL A 504 1.53 18.50 -2.47
C VAL A 504 0.63 17.77 -3.47
N TYR A 505 -0.51 18.36 -3.76
CA TYR A 505 -1.49 17.78 -4.69
C TYR A 505 -1.70 18.65 -5.92
N LEU A 506 -2.10 17.97 -7.02
CA LEU A 506 -2.50 18.60 -8.26
C LEU A 506 -3.90 19.17 -8.13
N ALA A 507 -4.14 20.36 -8.69
CA ALA A 507 -5.48 20.88 -8.91
C ALA A 507 -6.23 20.06 -9.99
N ASP A 508 -7.52 20.34 -10.18
CA ASP A 508 -8.29 19.73 -11.26
C ASP A 508 -7.67 20.06 -12.61
N GLY A 509 -7.44 19.03 -13.44
CA GLY A 509 -6.81 19.18 -14.73
C GLY A 509 -6.20 17.88 -15.30
N LEU A 510 -5.66 18.00 -16.49
CA LEU A 510 -4.86 16.96 -17.14
C LEU A 510 -3.38 17.27 -17.04
N TYR A 511 -2.58 16.22 -16.80
CA TYR A 511 -1.14 16.36 -16.62
C TYR A 511 -0.37 15.23 -17.27
N ALA A 512 0.88 15.51 -17.63
CA ALA A 512 1.88 14.53 -18.01
C ALA A 512 2.99 14.50 -16.94
N ASP A 513 3.20 13.37 -16.30
CA ASP A 513 4.33 13.08 -15.42
C ASP A 513 5.39 12.37 -16.24
N ILE A 514 6.47 13.08 -16.54
CA ILE A 514 7.56 12.63 -17.40
C ILE A 514 8.76 12.26 -16.52
N ALA A 515 9.09 10.97 -16.47
CA ALA A 515 10.22 10.46 -15.72
C ALA A 515 11.47 10.36 -16.60
N ILE A 516 12.55 11.03 -16.21
CA ILE A 516 13.83 11.07 -16.97
C ILE A 516 14.98 10.70 -16.04
N GLY A 517 15.93 9.91 -16.52
CA GLY A 517 17.15 9.57 -15.78
C GLY A 517 17.41 8.08 -15.64
N THR A 518 18.08 7.66 -14.55
CA THR A 518 18.41 6.26 -14.29
C THR A 518 17.18 5.44 -13.89
N ALA A 519 17.27 4.11 -13.98
CA ALA A 519 16.15 3.23 -13.60
C ALA A 519 15.83 3.34 -12.11
N ASP A 520 16.87 3.48 -11.26
CA ASP A 520 16.73 3.42 -9.80
C ASP A 520 16.32 4.77 -9.18
N ALA A 521 16.56 5.88 -9.89
CA ALA A 521 16.28 7.22 -9.41
C ALA A 521 15.91 8.17 -10.56
N PRO A 522 14.76 7.98 -11.22
CA PRO A 522 14.31 8.91 -12.24
C PRO A 522 13.88 10.24 -11.59
N GLY A 523 14.27 11.34 -12.18
CA GLY A 523 13.68 12.63 -11.86
C GLY A 523 12.36 12.80 -12.60
N HIS A 524 11.44 13.56 -12.03
CA HIS A 524 10.11 13.80 -12.57
C HIS A 524 9.89 15.24 -13.01
N ILE A 525 9.25 15.41 -14.16
CA ILE A 525 8.78 16.69 -14.68
C ILE A 525 7.28 16.61 -14.81
N MET A 526 6.55 17.45 -14.07
CA MET A 526 5.10 17.50 -14.13
C MET A 526 4.66 18.66 -15.03
N THR A 527 3.89 18.36 -16.06
CA THR A 527 3.45 19.32 -17.06
C THR A 527 1.93 19.29 -17.19
N THR A 528 1.26 20.44 -17.18
CA THR A 528 -0.18 20.54 -17.49
C THR A 528 -0.44 20.14 -18.94
N LEU A 529 -1.67 19.71 -19.24
CA LEU A 529 -2.16 19.44 -20.61
C LEU A 529 -3.42 20.25 -20.85
N ASP A 530 -3.40 21.14 -21.86
CA ASP A 530 -4.51 22.02 -22.20
C ASP A 530 -5.50 21.30 -23.12
N PHE A 531 -6.45 20.61 -22.51
CA PHE A 531 -7.50 19.89 -23.21
C PHE A 531 -8.73 20.75 -23.52
N VAL A 532 -8.75 21.99 -23.04
CA VAL A 532 -9.86 22.95 -23.28
C VAL A 532 -9.61 23.74 -24.56
N ASN A 533 -8.44 24.36 -24.69
CA ASN A 533 -8.13 25.26 -25.81
C ASN A 533 -7.59 24.50 -27.04
N VAL A 534 -6.89 23.40 -26.83
CA VAL A 534 -6.28 22.60 -27.91
C VAL A 534 -6.58 21.10 -27.74
N PRO A 535 -7.87 20.71 -27.67
CA PRO A 535 -8.29 19.35 -27.34
C PRO A 535 -7.75 18.27 -28.31
N LEU A 536 -7.72 18.58 -29.61
CA LEU A 536 -7.27 17.61 -30.62
C LEU A 536 -5.79 17.26 -30.46
N GLN A 537 -4.91 18.25 -30.27
CA GLN A 537 -3.47 18.04 -30.13
C GLN A 537 -3.16 17.38 -28.79
N THR A 538 -3.91 17.75 -27.74
CA THR A 538 -3.80 17.12 -26.42
C THR A 538 -4.27 15.66 -26.45
N ALA A 539 -5.40 15.36 -27.09
CA ALA A 539 -5.88 13.99 -27.27
C ALA A 539 -4.89 13.13 -28.06
N ASN A 540 -4.30 13.68 -29.12
CA ASN A 540 -3.27 12.97 -29.89
C ASN A 540 -2.05 12.61 -29.02
N PHE A 541 -1.56 13.56 -28.23
CA PHE A 541 -0.46 13.30 -27.29
C PHE A 541 -0.80 12.17 -26.32
N ILE A 542 -1.98 12.23 -25.69
CA ILE A 542 -2.44 11.22 -24.75
C ILE A 542 -2.56 9.84 -25.40
N ARG A 543 -3.16 9.74 -26.59
CA ARG A 543 -3.31 8.49 -27.33
C ARG A 543 -1.96 7.82 -27.60
N ILE A 544 -0.98 8.60 -28.01
CA ILE A 544 0.37 8.09 -28.27
C ILE A 544 1.02 7.58 -26.98
N VAL A 545 0.91 8.34 -25.90
CA VAL A 545 1.45 7.96 -24.59
C VAL A 545 0.77 6.69 -24.05
N GLU A 546 -0.56 6.64 -24.04
CA GLU A 546 -1.33 5.53 -23.48
C GLU A 546 -1.32 4.28 -24.37
N GLY A 547 -1.32 4.42 -25.67
CA GLY A 547 -1.29 3.31 -26.63
C GLY A 547 -0.01 2.47 -26.55
N LYS A 548 1.09 3.02 -26.05
CA LYS A 548 2.35 2.32 -25.82
C LYS A 548 2.49 1.70 -24.44
N GLN A 549 1.85 2.28 -23.44
CA GLN A 549 1.90 1.76 -22.08
C GLN A 549 0.86 0.67 -21.82
N GLY A 550 -0.15 0.52 -22.66
CA GLY A 550 -1.21 -0.48 -22.51
C GLY A 550 -0.75 -1.94 -22.54
N ALA A 551 0.45 -2.24 -23.03
CA ALA A 551 1.03 -3.57 -23.00
C ALA A 551 1.89 -3.85 -21.73
N ALA A 552 2.31 -2.82 -20.99
CA ALA A 552 3.21 -2.95 -19.85
C ALA A 552 2.66 -2.42 -18.51
N ALA A 553 1.57 -1.68 -18.52
CA ALA A 553 1.06 -0.95 -17.38
C ALA A 553 -0.25 -1.51 -16.80
N GLY A 554 -0.40 -2.82 -16.75
CA GLY A 554 -1.48 -3.53 -16.05
C GLY A 554 -1.36 -3.50 -14.51
N GLY A 555 -0.56 -2.58 -13.94
CA GLY A 555 -0.38 -2.41 -12.50
C GLY A 555 -1.07 -1.13 -12.01
N ARG A 556 -2.08 -1.26 -11.16
CA ARG A 556 -2.69 -0.14 -10.41
C ARG A 556 -1.62 0.70 -9.73
N PRO A 557 -1.69 2.04 -9.76
CA PRO A 557 -0.94 2.86 -8.83
C PRO A 557 -1.55 2.71 -7.44
N GLY A 558 -0.73 2.40 -6.43
CA GLY A 558 -1.07 2.57 -5.03
C GLY A 558 -1.69 1.36 -4.35
N GLY A 559 -0.92 0.30 -4.18
CA GLY A 559 -0.93 -0.55 -3.02
C GLY A 559 0.47 -0.55 -2.44
N PRO A 560 0.69 -0.78 -1.15
CA PRO A 560 2.01 -1.01 -0.59
C PRO A 560 2.56 -2.29 -1.21
N MET A 561 3.24 -2.14 -2.34
CA MET A 561 3.90 -3.26 -2.99
C MET A 561 5.20 -3.50 -2.27
N GLY A 562 5.31 -4.66 -1.66
CA GLY A 562 6.51 -5.16 -1.05
C GLY A 562 7.75 -4.95 -1.91
N GLY A 563 8.87 -4.64 -1.25
CA GLY A 563 10.17 -4.28 -1.83
C GLY A 563 10.88 -5.35 -2.65
N GLY A 564 10.17 -6.05 -3.52
CA GLY A 564 10.77 -6.84 -4.58
C GLY A 564 11.32 -5.91 -5.66
N GLN A 565 12.58 -6.06 -6.04
CA GLN A 565 13.15 -5.37 -7.19
C GLN A 565 12.27 -5.65 -8.42
N ARG A 566 11.53 -4.64 -8.88
CA ARG A 566 10.84 -4.74 -10.17
C ARG A 566 11.89 -4.91 -11.26
N PRO A 567 11.71 -5.82 -12.23
CA PRO A 567 12.56 -5.87 -13.39
C PRO A 567 12.61 -4.48 -14.04
N ALA A 568 13.80 -4.01 -14.38
CA ALA A 568 14.00 -2.70 -14.99
C ALA A 568 13.16 -2.61 -16.27
N VAL A 569 12.13 -1.75 -16.24
CA VAL A 569 11.33 -1.48 -17.44
C VAL A 569 12.24 -0.75 -18.43
N PRO A 570 12.39 -1.21 -19.68
CA PRO A 570 13.23 -0.53 -20.65
C PRO A 570 12.74 0.92 -20.88
N PRO A 571 13.64 1.86 -21.15
CA PRO A 571 13.25 3.24 -21.42
C PRO A 571 12.37 3.33 -22.65
N ILE A 572 11.35 4.18 -22.59
CA ILE A 572 10.43 4.42 -23.71
C ILE A 572 11.04 5.34 -24.79
N GLY A 573 12.16 5.96 -24.51
CA GLY A 573 12.88 6.83 -25.44
C GLY A 573 14.13 7.41 -24.80
N THR A 574 14.84 8.23 -25.56
CA THR A 574 15.99 9.00 -25.14
C THR A 574 15.82 10.47 -25.48
N VAL A 575 16.40 11.33 -24.66
CA VAL A 575 16.40 12.77 -24.88
C VAL A 575 17.29 13.10 -26.09
N ASP A 576 16.72 13.83 -27.03
CA ASP A 576 17.46 14.50 -28.09
C ASP A 576 17.39 16.03 -27.88
N LEU A 577 18.53 16.70 -27.87
CA LEU A 577 18.59 18.14 -27.68
C LEU A 577 18.81 18.81 -29.05
N ARG A 578 17.84 19.62 -29.48
CA ARG A 578 17.94 20.40 -30.73
C ARG A 578 17.53 21.84 -30.48
N ASP A 579 18.40 22.79 -30.86
CA ASP A 579 18.07 24.22 -30.84
C ASP A 579 17.42 24.75 -29.55
N GLY A 580 17.86 24.22 -28.38
CA GLY A 580 17.30 24.60 -27.08
C GLY A 580 15.93 24.00 -26.79
N LEU A 581 15.62 22.85 -27.41
CA LEU A 581 14.46 22.04 -27.17
C LEU A 581 14.92 20.64 -26.74
N ILE A 582 14.18 20.04 -25.81
CA ILE A 582 14.20 18.60 -25.62
C ILE A 582 13.24 18.03 -26.65
N ALA A 583 13.80 17.48 -27.71
CA ALA A 583 13.05 16.73 -28.72
C ALA A 583 13.07 15.23 -28.39
N GLY A 584 12.22 14.43 -29.02
CA GLY A 584 12.24 12.99 -28.85
C GLY A 584 11.45 12.46 -27.64
N LEU A 585 10.53 13.25 -27.09
CA LEU A 585 9.63 12.79 -26.03
C LEU A 585 8.72 11.62 -26.48
N VAL A 586 8.84 11.20 -27.73
CA VAL A 586 8.08 10.12 -28.32
C VAL A 586 8.96 9.12 -29.06
N VAL A 587 8.73 7.94 -28.77
CA VAL A 587 9.34 6.65 -29.04
C VAL A 587 9.29 6.24 -30.52
N SER A 588 10.38 5.71 -31.00
CA SER A 588 10.63 5.29 -32.38
C SER A 588 9.75 4.17 -32.93
N ASP A 589 9.09 3.38 -32.12
CA ASP A 589 8.35 2.19 -32.61
C ASP A 589 6.89 2.43 -33.00
N VAL A 590 6.29 3.60 -32.66
CA VAL A 590 4.93 3.97 -33.15
C VAL A 590 4.94 4.45 -34.58
N GLN A 591 6.09 4.77 -35.16
CA GLN A 591 6.17 5.15 -36.56
C GLN A 591 5.76 4.04 -37.55
N LYS A 592 5.55 2.80 -37.06
CA LYS A 592 5.18 1.64 -37.89
C LYS A 592 3.71 1.25 -37.88
N SER A 593 2.87 1.81 -37.00
CA SER A 593 1.44 1.45 -36.96
C SER A 593 0.55 2.65 -37.30
N ALA A 594 -0.19 2.50 -38.39
CA ALA A 594 -1.24 3.36 -38.94
C ALA A 594 -0.80 4.81 -39.30
N ALA A 595 -1.14 5.23 -40.50
CA ALA A 595 -0.99 6.63 -40.93
C ALA A 595 -1.74 7.57 -39.97
N VAL A 596 -1.01 8.25 -39.09
CA VAL A 596 -1.59 9.29 -38.26
C VAL A 596 -1.93 10.47 -39.18
N PRO A 597 -3.20 10.93 -39.21
CA PRO A 597 -3.58 12.05 -40.05
C PRO A 597 -2.73 13.28 -39.73
N SER A 598 -2.42 14.08 -40.76
CA SER A 598 -1.81 15.39 -40.55
C SER A 598 -2.69 16.20 -39.60
N LEU A 599 -2.17 16.53 -38.42
CA LEU A 599 -2.91 17.36 -37.44
C LEU A 599 -2.80 18.81 -37.84
N PRO A 600 -3.90 19.56 -37.90
CA PRO A 600 -3.84 20.99 -38.12
C PRO A 600 -3.14 21.63 -36.94
N LEU A 601 -2.20 22.54 -37.24
CA LEU A 601 -1.61 23.40 -36.22
C LEU A 601 -2.64 24.39 -35.71
N ALA A 602 -2.82 24.46 -34.38
CA ALA A 602 -3.71 25.40 -33.72
C ALA A 602 -2.89 26.32 -32.82
N ALA A 603 -3.05 27.62 -32.98
CA ALA A 603 -2.49 28.55 -31.98
C ALA A 603 -3.23 28.39 -30.67
N ASN A 604 -2.50 28.14 -29.57
CA ASN A 604 -3.10 28.10 -28.25
C ASN A 604 -3.25 29.55 -27.72
N PRO A 605 -4.48 30.02 -27.44
CA PRO A 605 -4.68 31.39 -26.94
C PRO A 605 -4.15 31.56 -25.50
N ALA A 606 -4.12 30.49 -24.70
CA ALA A 606 -3.77 30.51 -23.29
C ALA A 606 -2.28 30.22 -23.05
N LEU A 607 -1.58 29.55 -23.97
CA LEU A 607 -0.20 29.14 -23.81
C LEU A 607 0.68 29.62 -24.96
N LYS A 608 1.81 30.22 -24.63
CA LYS A 608 2.87 30.67 -25.55
C LYS A 608 4.21 30.09 -25.19
N HIS A 609 5.13 30.03 -26.15
CA HIS A 609 6.50 29.58 -25.92
C HIS A 609 7.37 30.71 -25.31
N ASP A 610 6.89 31.34 -24.25
CA ASP A 610 7.47 32.52 -23.61
C ASP A 610 8.45 32.17 -22.47
N ALA A 611 8.59 30.89 -22.14
CA ALA A 611 9.43 30.41 -21.06
C ALA A 611 10.00 29.01 -21.34
N ALA A 612 10.88 28.54 -20.46
CA ALA A 612 11.26 27.12 -20.38
C ALA A 612 10.07 26.29 -19.87
N GLY A 613 10.03 25.00 -20.27
CA GLY A 613 9.05 24.04 -19.79
C GLY A 613 7.70 24.06 -20.52
N VAL A 614 7.61 24.68 -21.68
CA VAL A 614 6.40 24.58 -22.53
C VAL A 614 6.46 23.29 -23.33
N LEU A 615 5.42 22.44 -23.16
CA LEU A 615 5.23 21.24 -23.95
C LEU A 615 4.51 21.61 -25.25
N GLY A 616 5.15 21.31 -26.38
CA GLY A 616 4.64 21.65 -27.70
C GLY A 616 4.58 20.47 -28.63
N VAL A 617 3.74 20.63 -29.68
CA VAL A 617 3.54 19.68 -30.77
C VAL A 617 3.99 20.33 -32.08
N SER A 618 4.94 19.70 -32.76
CA SER A 618 5.44 20.14 -34.09
C SER A 618 5.02 19.24 -35.24
N GLY A 619 4.30 18.16 -34.94
CA GLY A 619 3.79 17.19 -35.93
C GLY A 619 3.01 16.08 -35.22
N PRO A 620 2.40 15.16 -35.96
CA PRO A 620 1.53 14.15 -35.38
C PRO A 620 2.23 13.26 -34.35
N ASN A 621 3.53 13.03 -34.48
CA ASN A 621 4.35 12.21 -33.57
C ASN A 621 5.55 12.98 -33.00
N ALA A 622 5.58 14.30 -33.09
CA ALA A 622 6.72 15.09 -32.69
C ALA A 622 6.35 16.06 -31.57
N PHE A 623 6.83 15.76 -30.37
CA PHE A 623 6.64 16.55 -29.14
C PHE A 623 7.98 17.04 -28.61
N TYR A 624 7.94 18.15 -27.91
CA TYR A 624 9.12 18.75 -27.32
C TYR A 624 8.80 19.54 -26.05
N LEU A 625 9.80 19.74 -25.21
CA LEU A 625 9.79 20.70 -24.10
C LEU A 625 10.80 21.81 -24.39
N THR A 626 10.41 23.07 -24.17
CA THR A 626 11.31 24.21 -24.32
C THR A 626 12.29 24.29 -23.16
N LEU A 627 13.59 24.54 -23.44
CA LEU A 627 14.59 24.80 -22.41
C LEU A 627 14.73 26.30 -22.10
N GLN A 628 14.15 27.16 -22.93
CA GLN A 628 14.13 28.62 -22.82
C GLN A 628 12.98 29.20 -23.63
N LYS A 629 12.74 30.51 -23.53
CA LYS A 629 11.78 31.22 -24.35
C LYS A 629 12.03 30.99 -25.85
N ARG A 630 10.97 30.67 -26.63
CA ARG A 630 10.99 30.36 -28.05
C ARG A 630 9.78 30.94 -28.77
N ALA A 631 9.52 32.24 -28.63
CA ALA A 631 8.35 32.92 -29.18
C ALA A 631 8.14 32.70 -30.69
N GLY A 632 9.19 32.40 -31.47
CA GLY A 632 9.09 32.08 -32.89
C GLY A 632 8.36 30.74 -33.17
N LEU A 633 8.11 29.92 -32.17
CA LEU A 633 7.35 28.65 -32.30
C LEU A 633 5.83 28.86 -32.27
N ASP A 634 5.34 29.97 -31.71
CA ASP A 634 3.89 30.24 -31.56
C ASP A 634 3.10 30.25 -32.88
N ARG A 635 3.80 30.46 -34.03
CA ARG A 635 3.20 30.43 -35.37
C ARG A 635 3.49 29.14 -36.15
N LYS A 636 4.32 28.26 -35.60
CA LYS A 636 4.80 27.07 -36.30
C LYS A 636 4.39 25.76 -35.62
N THR A 637 4.01 25.83 -34.36
CA THR A 637 3.72 24.65 -33.52
C THR A 637 2.59 24.98 -32.56
N THR A 638 2.03 23.96 -31.90
CA THR A 638 0.97 24.12 -30.89
C THR A 638 1.54 23.87 -29.48
N ALA A 639 1.45 24.86 -28.60
CA ALA A 639 1.69 24.66 -27.17
C ALA A 639 0.52 23.91 -26.54
N ILE A 640 0.77 22.76 -25.95
CA ILE A 640 -0.28 21.91 -25.33
C ILE A 640 -0.17 21.82 -23.82
N GLY A 641 0.89 22.35 -23.21
CA GLY A 641 1.07 22.28 -21.78
C GLY A 641 2.24 23.11 -21.27
N LYS A 642 2.32 23.25 -19.95
CA LYS A 642 3.39 23.98 -19.26
C LYS A 642 3.85 23.21 -18.03
N THR A 643 5.17 23.12 -17.85
CA THR A 643 5.78 22.49 -16.67
C THR A 643 5.44 23.28 -15.41
N ILE A 644 4.92 22.60 -14.40
CA ILE A 644 4.56 23.15 -13.09
C ILE A 644 5.50 22.67 -11.97
N ALA A 645 6.24 21.56 -12.20
CA ALA A 645 7.27 21.08 -11.28
C ALA A 645 8.37 20.34 -12.05
N GLY A 646 9.59 20.30 -11.48
CA GLY A 646 10.75 19.67 -12.13
C GLY A 646 11.47 20.56 -13.14
N LEU A 647 11.30 21.87 -13.10
CA LEU A 647 11.93 22.80 -14.04
C LEU A 647 13.45 22.85 -13.92
N ASP A 648 13.98 22.61 -12.72
CA ASP A 648 15.43 22.52 -12.47
C ASP A 648 16.02 21.21 -13.03
N LEU A 649 15.27 20.12 -13.00
CA LEU A 649 15.64 18.88 -13.67
C LEU A 649 15.70 19.11 -15.19
N LEU A 650 14.65 19.74 -15.74
CA LEU A 650 14.58 20.07 -17.16
C LEU A 650 15.83 20.78 -17.65
N ARG A 651 16.39 21.70 -16.84
CA ARG A 651 17.61 22.43 -17.15
C ARG A 651 18.91 21.60 -17.10
N LYS A 652 18.87 20.46 -16.42
CA LYS A 652 20.00 19.53 -16.22
C LYS A 652 20.01 18.36 -17.19
N VAL A 653 18.93 18.15 -17.93
CA VAL A 653 18.77 17.06 -18.87
C VAL A 653 19.82 17.14 -19.97
N LYS A 654 20.41 16.00 -20.29
CA LYS A 654 21.44 15.87 -21.31
C LYS A 654 20.97 15.03 -22.49
N LYS A 655 21.56 15.23 -23.65
CA LYS A 655 21.37 14.36 -24.80
C LYS A 655 21.73 12.93 -24.43
N GLY A 656 20.81 11.99 -24.71
CA GLY A 656 20.96 10.59 -24.41
C GLY A 656 20.37 10.14 -23.06
N ASP A 657 19.95 11.07 -22.19
CA ASP A 657 19.24 10.70 -20.97
C ASP A 657 18.00 9.87 -21.29
N ALA A 658 17.74 8.84 -20.51
CA ALA A 658 16.64 7.95 -20.76
C ALA A 658 15.31 8.57 -20.32
N ILE A 659 14.30 8.57 -21.21
CA ILE A 659 12.91 8.82 -20.85
C ILE A 659 12.32 7.49 -20.39
N ARG A 660 12.08 7.38 -19.09
CA ARG A 660 11.65 6.13 -18.44
C ARG A 660 10.17 5.87 -18.60
N SER A 661 9.37 6.90 -18.41
CA SER A 661 7.92 6.82 -18.59
C SER A 661 7.32 8.21 -18.83
N ILE A 662 6.17 8.22 -19.47
CA ILE A 662 5.25 9.35 -19.46
C ILE A 662 3.91 8.81 -18.98
N ARG A 663 3.40 9.38 -17.91
CA ARG A 663 2.12 8.96 -17.32
C ARG A 663 1.12 10.10 -17.42
N ILE A 664 -0.06 9.82 -17.94
CA ILE A 664 -1.17 10.77 -17.97
C ILE A 664 -1.89 10.74 -16.62
N VAL A 665 -2.01 11.88 -15.99
CA VAL A 665 -2.69 12.05 -14.68
C VAL A 665 -3.93 12.89 -14.89
N ARG A 666 -5.08 12.34 -14.49
CA ARG A 666 -6.41 12.98 -14.62
C ARG A 666 -6.94 13.31 -13.24
N VAL A 667 -7.10 14.61 -12.95
CA VAL A 667 -7.62 15.10 -11.67
C VAL A 667 -8.92 15.87 -11.93
N GLY A 668 -9.96 15.62 -11.14
CA GLY A 668 -11.27 16.22 -11.33
C GLY A 668 -12.11 15.57 -12.44
N GLN A 669 -13.42 15.86 -12.44
CA GLN A 669 -14.38 15.19 -13.31
C GLN A 669 -14.13 15.52 -14.79
N ALA A 670 -13.91 16.78 -15.12
CA ALA A 670 -13.70 17.22 -16.51
C ALA A 670 -12.51 16.50 -17.18
N ALA A 671 -11.42 16.29 -16.42
CA ALA A 671 -10.25 15.57 -16.91
C ALA A 671 -10.51 14.06 -17.10
N ARG A 672 -11.33 13.45 -16.24
CA ARG A 672 -11.75 12.05 -16.35
C ARG A 672 -12.71 11.83 -17.52
N ASP A 673 -13.57 12.80 -17.81
CA ASP A 673 -14.55 12.76 -18.90
C ASP A 673 -13.93 13.05 -20.25
N PHE A 674 -12.74 13.62 -20.30
CA PHE A 674 -12.01 13.85 -21.54
C PHE A 674 -11.53 12.51 -22.14
N LYS A 675 -12.36 11.95 -23.05
CA LYS A 675 -12.08 10.68 -23.72
C LYS A 675 -11.12 10.87 -24.88
N THR A 676 -10.29 9.86 -25.09
CA THR A 676 -9.26 9.82 -26.15
C THR A 676 -9.29 8.53 -26.96
N ASP A 677 -10.37 7.76 -26.87
CA ASP A 677 -10.63 6.60 -27.72
C ASP A 677 -10.84 7.01 -29.18
N ASP A 678 -10.98 6.04 -30.07
CA ASP A 678 -11.09 6.30 -31.50
C ASP A 678 -12.32 7.13 -31.86
N GLU A 679 -13.46 6.86 -31.22
CA GLU A 679 -14.70 7.61 -31.48
C GLU A 679 -14.58 9.07 -31.06
N ALA A 680 -14.11 9.31 -29.83
CA ALA A 680 -13.90 10.67 -29.32
C ALA A 680 -12.87 11.44 -30.16
N PHE A 681 -11.80 10.77 -30.57
CA PHE A 681 -10.77 11.40 -31.41
C PHE A 681 -11.27 11.78 -32.78
N GLN A 682 -12.07 10.92 -33.44
CA GLN A 682 -12.69 11.22 -34.74
C GLN A 682 -13.65 12.44 -34.65
N LYS A 683 -14.45 12.53 -33.56
CA LYS A 683 -15.30 13.70 -33.33
C LYS A 683 -14.47 14.98 -33.21
N LEU A 684 -13.31 14.94 -32.57
CA LEU A 684 -12.40 16.09 -32.44
C LEU A 684 -11.78 16.47 -33.81
N LEU A 685 -11.52 15.51 -34.68
CA LEU A 685 -11.05 15.78 -36.05
C LEU A 685 -12.13 16.44 -36.92
N GLU A 686 -13.39 16.04 -36.78
CA GLU A 686 -14.52 16.58 -37.52
C GLU A 686 -14.88 18.01 -37.11
N THR A 687 -14.81 18.32 -35.84
CA THR A 687 -15.13 19.67 -35.32
C THR A 687 -14.15 20.76 -35.76
N LYS A 688 -13.03 20.41 -36.38
CA LYS A 688 -12.02 21.34 -36.88
C LYS A 688 -11.89 21.36 -38.42
N LYS A 689 -12.77 20.65 -39.16
CA LYS A 689 -12.99 20.85 -40.57
C LYS A 689 -14.00 21.98 -40.78
#